data_fdbfd97032acc8f08d8537470c727397
#
_entry.id   fdbfd97032acc8f08d8537470c727397
#
_cell.length_a   1.000
_cell.length_b   1.000
_cell.length_c   1.000
_cell.angle_alpha   90.00
_cell.angle_beta   90.00
_cell.angle_gamma   90.00
#
_symmetry.space_group_name_H-M   'P 1'
#
loop_
_entity.id
_entity.type
_entity.pdbx_description
1 polymer ?
#
loop_
_entity_poly.entity_id
_entity_poly.type
_entity_poly.pdbx_seq_one_letter_code
_entity_poly.pdbx_strand_id
1 'polypeptide(L)'
;MSDANAEGGALSALLQETRRFPPPAGFVANAVAGPDVYDAAKADPVAWWAEQAQRLRWEEPWTQVLDWEVPFARWFVGGRLNASVNCVDRHVAAGLGDRVAFHWVGEPEGDTRTITYRDLLEMVSQAANALAEIGVHAGDRVAIYMPMIPEAVVAMLACARLGAPHSVIFGGFSAEALSGRILDADARVVITADGGFRRGAVSALKVNVDEALLQCPDVRNVLVVRRTGQDVDWEDGRDVWWHELVDRQSTTHVPEAFDAEQPLYIMYTSGTTAKPKGILHTTGGYLTHVSTTHRLVFDVKPDKDVFWTAADIGWVTGHSYIVYGPLANATTSVMYEGTPDAGGRDRWWRIIEDHKVSILYTAPTTIRTLMKWGEEHLAGHDLSSLRLLGSVGEPINPEAWMWYRTHVGGDRCPIVDTWWQTETGGVMITPLPGVTTTKPGAAMTPFPGVGVDVVDNDGESVGNGQGGYLVLTDPWPGMLRGIWGDPERYRETYWSRFPGRYFAGDGAKRDDDGDLWLLGRIDDVMNVSGHRISTTEIEHALVGHPAVVEAAVVGASDDTTGQAVVAFVTVKGEGVEGEAGRRLVDELRAHVAKVIGPIAKPRQILLTPELPKTRSGKIMRRLLRDVAEHRELGDVTTLMDPTVVNMIDTQMRESAGDDEDA
;
A
#
# COMPACT_ATOMS: atom_id res chain seq x y z
N MET A 1 -29.96 -41.90 -8.29
CA MET A 1 -30.02 -40.90 -9.36
C MET A 1 -30.21 -39.56 -8.63
N SER A 2 -29.36 -38.71 -8.57
CA SER A 2 -28.01 -38.40 -8.99
C SER A 2 -27.79 -36.96 -8.58
N ASP A 3 -27.00 -36.69 -7.61
CA ASP A 3 -26.50 -35.32 -7.35
C ASP A 3 -25.03 -35.27 -7.76
N ALA A 4 -24.85 -35.18 -9.07
CA ALA A 4 -23.57 -34.92 -9.69
C ALA A 4 -23.70 -33.60 -10.47
N ASN A 5 -23.74 -32.46 -9.75
CA ASN A 5 -23.54 -31.13 -10.32
C ASN A 5 -23.27 -30.11 -9.21
N ALA A 6 -22.13 -30.27 -8.53
CA ALA A 6 -21.60 -29.27 -7.62
C ALA A 6 -20.09 -29.12 -7.83
N GLU A 7 -19.65 -29.13 -9.09
CA GLU A 7 -18.26 -28.85 -9.49
C GLU A 7 -18.16 -27.47 -10.15
N GLY A 8 -18.33 -26.46 -9.35
CA GLY A 8 -18.15 -25.05 -9.69
C GLY A 8 -18.12 -24.22 -8.40
N GLY A 9 -17.30 -24.67 -7.43
CA GLY A 9 -17.35 -24.14 -6.07
C GLY A 9 -17.04 -22.64 -6.02
N ALA A 10 -18.07 -21.84 -5.76
CA ALA A 10 -17.93 -20.51 -5.20
C ALA A 10 -17.03 -20.56 -3.94
N LEU A 11 -16.24 -19.52 -3.70
CA LEU A 11 -15.49 -19.38 -2.44
C LEU A 11 -16.48 -19.45 -1.27
N SER A 12 -16.31 -20.42 -0.37
CA SER A 12 -17.16 -20.57 0.80
C SER A 12 -16.93 -19.40 1.75
N ALA A 13 -17.99 -18.66 2.07
CA ALA A 13 -17.96 -17.53 3.00
C ALA A 13 -18.46 -17.99 4.36
N LEU A 14 -17.58 -18.10 5.34
CA LEU A 14 -17.84 -18.80 6.59
C LEU A 14 -17.90 -17.87 7.82
N LEU A 15 -17.33 -16.66 7.75
CA LEU A 15 -17.37 -15.68 8.82
C LEU A 15 -18.58 -14.73 8.68
N GLN A 16 -19.32 -14.53 9.77
CA GLN A 16 -20.42 -13.57 9.85
C GLN A 16 -20.08 -12.47 10.84
N GLU A 17 -20.15 -11.21 10.40
CA GLU A 17 -20.01 -10.03 11.24
C GLU A 17 -21.37 -9.31 11.35
N THR A 18 -21.83 -9.13 12.56
CA THR A 18 -23.15 -8.52 12.82
C THR A 18 -23.09 -7.11 13.37
N ARG A 19 -21.89 -6.67 13.82
CA ARG A 19 -21.72 -5.31 14.36
C ARG A 19 -21.83 -4.27 13.26
N ARG A 20 -22.50 -3.15 13.57
CA ARG A 20 -22.75 -2.05 12.64
C ARG A 20 -22.40 -0.74 13.32
N PHE A 21 -21.65 0.12 12.62
CA PHE A 21 -21.24 1.43 13.11
C PHE A 21 -21.67 2.52 12.12
N PRO A 22 -22.83 3.18 12.37
CA PRO A 22 -23.26 4.28 11.54
C PRO A 22 -22.32 5.49 11.72
N PRO A 23 -22.22 6.36 10.71
CA PRO A 23 -21.47 7.60 10.83
C PRO A 23 -21.92 8.42 12.01
N PRO A 24 -20.99 9.01 12.82
CA PRO A 24 -21.35 9.92 13.89
C PRO A 24 -22.12 11.14 13.34
N ALA A 25 -23.21 11.55 14.02
CA ALA A 25 -24.08 12.65 13.53
C ALA A 25 -23.32 13.97 13.27
N GLY A 26 -22.36 14.30 14.14
CA GLY A 26 -21.52 15.49 13.95
C GLY A 26 -20.56 15.36 12.75
N PHE A 27 -20.21 14.15 12.35
CA PHE A 27 -19.42 13.88 11.16
C PHE A 27 -20.26 14.06 9.91
N VAL A 28 -21.46 13.46 9.88
CA VAL A 28 -22.43 13.56 8.76
C VAL A 28 -22.74 15.02 8.44
N ALA A 29 -23.00 15.84 9.46
CA ALA A 29 -23.37 17.25 9.28
C ALA A 29 -22.28 18.09 8.59
N ASN A 30 -21.01 17.63 8.61
CA ASN A 30 -19.86 18.36 8.08
C ASN A 30 -19.09 17.56 7.01
N ALA A 31 -19.64 16.46 6.54
CA ALA A 31 -18.97 15.58 5.58
C ALA A 31 -18.75 16.29 4.23
N VAL A 32 -17.59 16.01 3.61
CA VAL A 32 -17.25 16.51 2.26
C VAL A 32 -18.13 15.85 1.20
N ALA A 33 -18.51 14.60 1.41
CA ALA A 33 -19.40 13.85 0.53
C ALA A 33 -20.72 13.53 1.24
N GLY A 34 -21.84 13.82 0.58
CA GLY A 34 -23.18 13.36 0.97
C GLY A 34 -23.57 12.05 0.26
N PRO A 35 -24.71 11.45 0.63
CA PRO A 35 -25.17 10.18 0.05
C PRO A 35 -25.46 10.26 -1.47
N ASP A 36 -25.79 11.45 -1.98
CA ASP A 36 -26.06 11.76 -3.38
C ASP A 36 -24.84 11.55 -4.30
N VAL A 37 -23.63 11.49 -3.75
CA VAL A 37 -22.41 11.28 -4.53
C VAL A 37 -22.43 9.95 -5.30
N TYR A 38 -23.01 8.90 -4.73
CA TYR A 38 -23.13 7.60 -5.38
C TYR A 38 -24.10 7.63 -6.55
N ASP A 39 -25.24 8.28 -6.40
CA ASP A 39 -26.26 8.41 -7.45
C ASP A 39 -25.73 9.26 -8.61
N ALA A 40 -25.05 10.37 -8.31
CA ALA A 40 -24.42 11.23 -9.31
C ALA A 40 -23.35 10.46 -10.13
N ALA A 41 -22.46 9.73 -9.44
CA ALA A 41 -21.42 8.95 -10.10
C ALA A 41 -21.97 7.76 -10.90
N LYS A 42 -23.06 7.13 -10.43
CA LYS A 42 -23.70 6.00 -11.13
C LYS A 42 -24.45 6.44 -12.38
N ALA A 43 -25.02 7.63 -12.39
CA ALA A 43 -25.78 8.15 -13.54
C ALA A 43 -24.90 8.33 -14.79
N ASP A 44 -23.70 8.84 -14.64
CA ASP A 44 -22.67 8.98 -15.68
C ASP A 44 -21.27 9.02 -15.06
N PRO A 45 -20.61 7.86 -14.92
CA PRO A 45 -19.27 7.80 -14.31
C PRO A 45 -18.23 8.65 -15.04
N VAL A 46 -18.30 8.73 -16.37
CA VAL A 46 -17.33 9.48 -17.17
C VAL A 46 -17.49 10.98 -16.96
N ALA A 47 -18.73 11.48 -16.98
CA ALA A 47 -19.02 12.88 -16.69
C ALA A 47 -18.66 13.24 -15.24
N TRP A 48 -18.91 12.35 -14.29
CA TRP A 48 -18.55 12.54 -12.89
C TRP A 48 -17.03 12.69 -12.72
N TRP A 49 -16.23 11.83 -13.35
CA TRP A 49 -14.77 11.96 -13.32
C TRP A 49 -14.28 13.23 -14.02
N ALA A 50 -14.94 13.65 -15.10
CA ALA A 50 -14.64 14.92 -15.76
C ALA A 50 -14.88 16.13 -14.83
N GLU A 51 -15.94 16.10 -14.03
CA GLU A 51 -16.21 17.12 -13.01
C GLU A 51 -15.10 17.12 -11.93
N GLN A 52 -14.70 15.95 -11.45
CA GLN A 52 -13.61 15.89 -10.47
C GLN A 52 -12.29 16.43 -11.04
N ALA A 53 -12.00 16.17 -12.31
CA ALA A 53 -10.79 16.65 -12.98
C ALA A 53 -10.73 18.19 -13.09
N GLN A 54 -11.87 18.88 -13.14
CA GLN A 54 -11.92 20.35 -13.15
C GLN A 54 -11.35 21.00 -11.87
N ARG A 55 -11.16 20.24 -10.82
CA ARG A 55 -10.50 20.70 -9.59
C ARG A 55 -8.99 20.88 -9.74
N LEU A 56 -8.40 20.29 -10.78
CA LEU A 56 -7.00 20.46 -11.13
C LEU A 56 -6.82 21.67 -12.06
N ARG A 57 -5.61 22.21 -12.06
CA ARG A 57 -5.21 23.24 -13.02
C ARG A 57 -4.74 22.55 -14.31
N TRP A 58 -5.46 22.84 -15.39
CA TRP A 58 -5.12 22.46 -16.76
C TRP A 58 -4.64 23.70 -17.51
N GLU A 59 -3.51 23.60 -18.18
CA GLU A 59 -3.04 24.66 -19.08
C GLU A 59 -3.82 24.63 -20.40
N GLU A 60 -4.12 23.40 -20.88
CA GLU A 60 -5.01 23.17 -22.00
C GLU A 60 -6.08 22.15 -21.58
N PRO A 61 -7.38 22.47 -21.72
CA PRO A 61 -8.43 21.52 -21.39
C PRO A 61 -8.47 20.36 -22.38
N TRP A 62 -8.95 19.20 -21.92
CA TRP A 62 -9.12 18.03 -22.76
C TRP A 62 -10.24 18.22 -23.79
N THR A 63 -10.13 17.49 -24.90
CA THR A 63 -11.15 17.45 -25.96
C THR A 63 -12.05 16.22 -25.85
N GLN A 64 -11.57 15.15 -25.22
CA GLN A 64 -12.30 13.93 -24.96
C GLN A 64 -11.94 13.40 -23.56
N VAL A 65 -12.97 13.04 -22.76
CA VAL A 65 -12.73 12.61 -21.36
C VAL A 65 -12.09 11.23 -21.30
N LEU A 66 -12.61 10.30 -22.08
CA LEU A 66 -12.14 8.90 -22.11
C LEU A 66 -12.11 8.40 -23.56
N ASP A 67 -10.98 7.81 -23.91
CA ASP A 67 -10.80 6.97 -25.09
C ASP A 67 -10.47 5.55 -24.60
N TRP A 68 -11.40 4.61 -24.85
CA TRP A 68 -11.35 3.27 -24.28
C TRP A 68 -11.39 2.19 -25.34
N GLU A 69 -10.27 1.52 -25.54
CA GLU A 69 -10.15 0.33 -26.36
C GLU A 69 -9.51 -0.78 -25.50
N VAL A 70 -10.32 -1.74 -25.04
CA VAL A 70 -9.89 -2.78 -24.10
C VAL A 70 -8.60 -3.46 -24.57
N PRO A 71 -7.56 -3.52 -23.74
CA PRO A 71 -7.46 -3.10 -22.35
C PRO A 71 -6.82 -1.71 -22.14
N PHE A 72 -6.75 -0.88 -23.13
CA PHE A 72 -6.03 0.40 -23.11
C PHE A 72 -6.98 1.57 -22.91
N ALA A 73 -6.82 2.29 -21.80
CA ALA A 73 -7.54 3.50 -21.49
C ALA A 73 -6.64 4.73 -21.66
N ARG A 74 -7.21 5.80 -22.23
CA ARG A 74 -6.63 7.12 -22.26
C ARG A 74 -7.63 8.10 -21.67
N TRP A 75 -7.22 8.83 -20.64
CA TRP A 75 -8.10 9.77 -19.95
C TRP A 75 -7.67 11.21 -20.21
N PHE A 76 -8.66 12.08 -20.40
CA PHE A 76 -8.46 13.50 -20.65
C PHE A 76 -7.62 13.80 -21.89
N VAL A 77 -7.98 13.13 -23.00
CA VAL A 77 -7.26 13.19 -24.28
C VAL A 77 -7.16 14.63 -24.79
N GLY A 78 -5.95 15.08 -25.13
CA GLY A 78 -5.64 16.43 -25.57
C GLY A 78 -5.50 17.43 -24.43
N GLY A 79 -5.81 17.04 -23.19
CA GLY A 79 -5.55 17.86 -22.02
C GLY A 79 -4.07 17.97 -21.69
N ARG A 80 -3.62 19.14 -21.22
CA ARG A 80 -2.24 19.36 -20.79
C ARG A 80 -2.16 19.98 -19.42
N LEU A 81 -1.32 19.38 -18.56
CA LEU A 81 -1.10 19.83 -17.19
C LEU A 81 0.33 19.47 -16.74
N ASN A 82 0.68 19.93 -15.55
CA ASN A 82 1.88 19.51 -14.85
C ASN A 82 1.52 19.06 -13.42
N ALA A 83 1.97 17.87 -13.02
CA ALA A 83 1.64 17.33 -11.70
C ALA A 83 2.28 18.17 -10.57
N SER A 84 3.52 18.60 -10.72
CA SER A 84 4.20 19.47 -9.74
C SER A 84 3.47 20.79 -9.56
N VAL A 85 3.03 21.42 -10.65
CA VAL A 85 2.23 22.66 -10.60
C VAL A 85 0.93 22.45 -9.81
N ASN A 86 0.28 21.33 -10.01
CA ASN A 86 -0.94 20.99 -9.29
C ASN A 86 -0.73 20.66 -7.81
N CYS A 87 0.44 20.17 -7.46
CA CYS A 87 0.81 19.85 -6.08
C CYS A 87 1.35 21.05 -5.29
N VAL A 88 1.98 22.04 -5.96
CA VAL A 88 2.73 23.09 -5.26
C VAL A 88 2.39 24.48 -5.78
N ASP A 89 2.74 24.80 -7.03
CA ASP A 89 2.71 26.17 -7.59
C ASP A 89 1.35 26.84 -7.46
N ARG A 90 0.27 26.12 -7.81
CA ARG A 90 -1.09 26.69 -7.78
C ARG A 90 -1.53 27.11 -6.37
N HIS A 91 -1.02 26.42 -5.34
CA HIS A 91 -1.34 26.73 -3.95
C HIS A 91 -0.60 27.97 -3.49
N VAL A 92 0.69 28.09 -3.84
CA VAL A 92 1.47 29.31 -3.57
C VAL A 92 0.86 30.50 -4.30
N ALA A 93 0.47 30.35 -5.56
CA ALA A 93 -0.21 31.37 -6.35
C ALA A 93 -1.58 31.77 -5.77
N ALA A 94 -2.28 30.84 -5.11
CA ALA A 94 -3.53 31.08 -4.41
C ALA A 94 -3.36 31.71 -3.01
N GLY A 95 -2.14 32.07 -2.60
CA GLY A 95 -1.85 32.70 -1.32
C GLY A 95 -1.66 31.71 -0.16
N LEU A 96 -1.52 30.40 -0.43
CA LEU A 96 -1.32 29.35 0.57
C LEU A 96 0.17 29.03 0.77
N GLY A 97 1.09 29.90 0.33
CA GLY A 97 2.53 29.65 0.40
C GLY A 97 3.04 29.40 1.82
N ASP A 98 2.45 30.03 2.82
CA ASP A 98 2.87 29.91 4.23
C ASP A 98 2.20 28.73 4.96
N ARG A 99 1.30 28.00 4.27
CA ARG A 99 0.73 26.75 4.79
C ARG A 99 1.80 25.67 4.84
N VAL A 100 1.84 24.92 5.92
CA VAL A 100 2.74 23.77 6.06
C VAL A 100 2.31 22.68 5.08
N ALA A 101 3.23 22.22 4.24
CA ALA A 101 3.08 21.04 3.41
C ALA A 101 3.44 19.78 4.21
N PHE A 102 4.61 19.82 4.88
CA PHE A 102 5.08 18.69 5.68
C PHE A 102 5.61 19.13 7.05
N HIS A 103 5.18 18.40 8.07
CA HIS A 103 5.94 18.20 9.29
C HIS A 103 6.75 16.92 9.11
N TRP A 104 8.04 17.04 8.85
CA TRP A 104 8.92 15.89 8.77
C TRP A 104 9.54 15.62 10.13
N VAL A 105 9.55 14.33 10.51
CA VAL A 105 10.10 13.82 11.76
C VAL A 105 11.11 12.73 11.41
N GLY A 106 12.38 12.94 11.78
CA GLY A 106 13.43 11.95 11.64
C GLY A 106 13.34 10.85 12.70
N GLU A 107 13.99 9.72 12.47
CA GLU A 107 14.10 8.66 13.48
C GLU A 107 14.87 9.12 14.71
N PRO A 108 16.03 9.80 14.60
CA PRO A 108 16.69 10.41 15.76
C PRO A 108 15.78 11.43 16.44
N GLU A 109 15.70 11.37 17.77
CA GLU A 109 14.88 12.29 18.56
C GLU A 109 15.33 13.75 18.38
N GLY A 110 14.35 14.64 18.19
CA GLY A 110 14.59 16.06 17.98
C GLY A 110 14.96 16.44 16.54
N ASP A 111 15.13 15.47 15.66
CA ASP A 111 15.38 15.74 14.25
C ASP A 111 14.05 15.99 13.52
N THR A 112 13.72 17.26 13.34
CA THR A 112 12.43 17.67 12.75
C THR A 112 12.60 18.83 11.77
N ARG A 113 11.76 18.86 10.74
CA ARG A 113 11.68 19.98 9.78
C ARG A 113 10.22 20.32 9.52
N THR A 114 9.91 21.61 9.48
CA THR A 114 8.62 22.11 8.99
C THR A 114 8.86 22.76 7.64
N ILE A 115 8.14 22.29 6.62
CA ILE A 115 8.29 22.73 5.23
C ILE A 115 6.95 23.29 4.77
N THR A 116 6.94 24.57 4.40
CA THR A 116 5.76 25.23 3.84
C THR A 116 5.63 24.92 2.34
N TYR A 117 4.48 25.23 1.74
CA TYR A 117 4.30 25.11 0.28
C TYR A 117 5.26 26.06 -0.48
N ARG A 118 5.64 27.18 0.09
CA ARG A 118 6.65 28.09 -0.49
C ARG A 118 8.03 27.44 -0.46
N ASP A 119 8.45 26.93 0.70
CA ASP A 119 9.73 26.23 0.81
C ASP A 119 9.79 25.06 -0.15
N LEU A 120 8.70 24.29 -0.24
CA LEU A 120 8.61 23.14 -1.16
C LEU A 120 8.72 23.59 -2.63
N LEU A 121 8.09 24.71 -3.02
CA LEU A 121 8.22 25.25 -4.37
C LEU A 121 9.66 25.63 -4.70
N GLU A 122 10.36 26.29 -3.77
CA GLU A 122 11.75 26.68 -3.94
C GLU A 122 12.66 25.45 -4.07
N MET A 123 12.52 24.48 -3.16
CA MET A 123 13.28 23.22 -3.20
C MET A 123 13.04 22.43 -4.50
N VAL A 124 11.79 22.30 -4.93
CA VAL A 124 11.43 21.59 -6.18
C VAL A 124 11.97 22.33 -7.41
N SER A 125 11.94 23.67 -7.41
CA SER A 125 12.49 24.47 -8.50
C SER A 125 14.01 24.32 -8.61
N GLN A 126 14.71 24.36 -7.49
CA GLN A 126 16.16 24.11 -7.44
C GLN A 126 16.51 22.71 -7.92
N ALA A 127 15.80 21.69 -7.45
CA ALA A 127 16.03 20.31 -7.87
C ALA A 127 15.72 20.09 -9.36
N ALA A 128 14.67 20.71 -9.90
CA ALA A 128 14.37 20.64 -11.33
C ALA A 128 15.46 21.30 -12.18
N ASN A 129 15.95 22.48 -11.76
CA ASN A 129 17.08 23.14 -12.43
C ASN A 129 18.34 22.27 -12.37
N ALA A 130 18.63 21.64 -11.25
CA ALA A 130 19.76 20.75 -11.07
C ALA A 130 19.68 19.51 -11.99
N LEU A 131 18.52 18.87 -12.04
CA LEU A 131 18.30 17.73 -12.94
C LEU A 131 18.42 18.14 -14.42
N ALA A 132 17.90 19.30 -14.80
CA ALA A 132 18.05 19.83 -16.16
C ALA A 132 19.54 20.14 -16.49
N GLU A 133 20.31 20.67 -15.53
CA GLU A 133 21.76 20.95 -15.72
C GLU A 133 22.56 19.67 -16.05
N ILE A 134 22.19 18.54 -15.41
CA ILE A 134 22.83 17.24 -15.68
C ILE A 134 22.22 16.49 -16.87
N GLY A 135 21.32 17.14 -17.60
CA GLY A 135 20.79 16.66 -18.89
C GLY A 135 19.54 15.75 -18.77
N VAL A 136 18.76 15.88 -17.70
CA VAL A 136 17.45 15.23 -17.60
C VAL A 136 16.41 16.02 -18.38
N HIS A 137 15.70 15.36 -19.28
CA HIS A 137 14.65 15.93 -20.13
C HIS A 137 13.33 15.14 -19.97
N ALA A 138 12.27 15.69 -20.54
CA ALA A 138 10.99 15.01 -20.59
C ALA A 138 11.11 13.62 -21.24
N GLY A 139 10.58 12.61 -20.57
CA GLY A 139 10.66 11.21 -20.97
C GLY A 139 11.89 10.44 -20.47
N ASP A 140 12.91 11.10 -19.92
CA ASP A 140 14.03 10.41 -19.27
C ASP A 140 13.59 9.82 -17.92
N ARG A 141 14.05 8.61 -17.61
CA ARG A 141 13.72 7.95 -16.32
C ARG A 141 14.78 8.24 -15.28
N VAL A 142 14.32 8.53 -14.07
CA VAL A 142 15.15 8.79 -12.90
C VAL A 142 14.81 7.77 -11.82
N ALA A 143 15.80 7.02 -11.34
CA ALA A 143 15.66 6.13 -10.21
C ALA A 143 15.88 6.89 -8.90
N ILE A 144 15.01 6.68 -7.92
CA ILE A 144 15.08 7.32 -6.59
C ILE A 144 15.17 6.20 -5.54
N TYR A 145 16.32 6.11 -4.87
CA TYR A 145 16.58 5.11 -3.82
C TYR A 145 16.99 5.83 -2.55
N MET A 146 15.99 6.26 -1.77
CA MET A 146 16.19 7.18 -0.66
C MET A 146 15.42 6.75 0.59
N PRO A 147 15.84 7.21 1.78
CA PRO A 147 15.04 7.08 2.99
C PRO A 147 13.86 8.06 2.96
N MET A 148 12.99 7.98 3.97
CA MET A 148 11.81 8.84 4.12
C MET A 148 12.19 10.26 4.55
N ILE A 149 12.87 11.00 3.67
CA ILE A 149 13.29 12.39 3.89
C ILE A 149 12.64 13.33 2.86
N PRO A 150 12.50 14.62 3.17
CA PRO A 150 11.84 15.58 2.28
C PRO A 150 12.46 15.65 0.87
N GLU A 151 13.76 15.45 0.76
CA GLU A 151 14.49 15.45 -0.51
C GLU A 151 13.97 14.37 -1.48
N ALA A 152 13.42 13.26 -0.96
CA ALA A 152 12.80 12.24 -1.80
C ALA A 152 11.49 12.74 -2.45
N VAL A 153 10.66 13.45 -1.71
CA VAL A 153 9.45 14.11 -2.25
C VAL A 153 9.83 15.21 -3.24
N VAL A 154 10.84 15.99 -2.92
CA VAL A 154 11.39 17.03 -3.81
C VAL A 154 11.87 16.43 -5.13
N ALA A 155 12.60 15.31 -5.08
CA ALA A 155 13.08 14.60 -6.27
C ALA A 155 11.90 14.10 -7.14
N MET A 156 10.88 13.48 -6.53
CA MET A 156 9.68 13.04 -7.26
C MET A 156 8.96 14.20 -7.96
N LEU A 157 8.77 15.31 -7.28
CA LEU A 157 8.09 16.49 -7.82
C LEU A 157 8.95 17.22 -8.87
N ALA A 158 10.27 17.25 -8.72
CA ALA A 158 11.19 17.80 -9.71
C ALA A 158 11.17 16.98 -11.02
N CYS A 159 11.16 15.66 -10.91
CA CYS A 159 10.97 14.77 -12.06
C CYS A 159 9.62 15.02 -12.74
N ALA A 160 8.54 15.08 -11.98
CA ALA A 160 7.20 15.37 -12.49
C ALA A 160 7.13 16.76 -13.16
N ARG A 161 7.86 17.75 -12.62
CA ARG A 161 7.96 19.11 -13.16
C ARG A 161 8.63 19.14 -14.53
N LEU A 162 9.61 18.26 -14.74
CA LEU A 162 10.34 18.12 -16.02
C LEU A 162 9.68 17.16 -17.01
N GLY A 163 8.58 16.47 -16.62
CA GLY A 163 7.98 15.41 -17.43
C GLY A 163 8.85 14.16 -17.53
N ALA A 164 9.78 13.97 -16.59
CA ALA A 164 10.66 12.81 -16.49
C ALA A 164 10.02 11.76 -15.57
N PRO A 165 9.65 10.56 -16.06
CA PRO A 165 9.11 9.51 -15.22
C PRO A 165 10.10 9.09 -14.14
N HIS A 166 9.66 9.10 -12.88
CA HIS A 166 10.49 8.58 -11.80
C HIS A 166 10.17 7.14 -11.45
N SER A 167 11.17 6.41 -10.96
CA SER A 167 11.00 5.09 -10.35
C SER A 167 11.54 5.14 -8.93
N VAL A 168 10.64 5.22 -7.94
CA VAL A 168 11.04 5.18 -6.53
C VAL A 168 11.20 3.73 -6.11
N ILE A 169 12.38 3.43 -5.58
CA ILE A 169 12.76 2.10 -5.15
C ILE A 169 12.92 2.13 -3.63
N PHE A 170 12.26 1.21 -2.95
CA PHE A 170 12.28 1.16 -1.49
C PHE A 170 13.72 1.06 -0.96
N GLY A 171 14.12 1.99 -0.07
CA GLY A 171 15.48 2.12 0.46
C GLY A 171 16.00 0.92 1.26
N GLY A 172 15.16 -0.07 1.45
CA GLY A 172 15.53 -1.34 2.06
C GLY A 172 15.83 -2.47 1.07
N PHE A 173 15.70 -2.29 -0.24
CA PHE A 173 16.01 -3.35 -1.20
C PHE A 173 17.52 -3.56 -1.36
N SER A 174 17.89 -4.79 -1.76
CA SER A 174 19.28 -5.16 -2.06
C SER A 174 19.79 -4.49 -3.34
N ALA A 175 21.11 -4.51 -3.53
CA ALA A 175 21.77 -4.02 -4.74
C ALA A 175 21.27 -4.73 -6.02
N GLU A 176 21.02 -6.05 -5.95
CA GLU A 176 20.46 -6.83 -7.07
C GLU A 176 19.03 -6.38 -7.42
N ALA A 177 18.17 -6.18 -6.41
CA ALA A 177 16.82 -5.66 -6.64
C ALA A 177 16.83 -4.23 -7.19
N LEU A 178 17.81 -3.42 -6.82
CA LEU A 178 18.01 -2.07 -7.32
C LEU A 178 18.49 -2.08 -8.78
N SER A 179 19.54 -2.85 -9.10
CA SER A 179 20.08 -2.95 -10.46
C SER A 179 19.03 -3.44 -11.46
N GLY A 180 18.25 -4.47 -11.09
CA GLY A 180 17.19 -4.98 -11.96
C GLY A 180 16.15 -3.92 -12.35
N ARG A 181 15.80 -3.01 -11.42
CA ARG A 181 14.84 -1.92 -11.66
C ARG A 181 15.44 -0.78 -12.47
N ILE A 182 16.68 -0.42 -12.20
CA ILE A 182 17.43 0.60 -12.99
C ILE A 182 17.52 0.16 -14.45
N LEU A 183 17.89 -1.10 -14.70
CA LEU A 183 18.02 -1.66 -16.05
C LEU A 183 16.67 -1.75 -16.77
N ASP A 184 15.65 -2.27 -16.11
CA ASP A 184 14.32 -2.42 -16.72
C ASP A 184 13.67 -1.08 -17.04
N ALA A 185 13.87 -0.06 -16.20
CA ALA A 185 13.41 1.30 -16.45
C ALA A 185 14.28 2.06 -17.47
N ASP A 186 15.47 1.58 -17.83
CA ASP A 186 16.50 2.33 -18.55
C ASP A 186 16.76 3.69 -17.88
N ALA A 187 16.92 3.69 -16.56
CA ALA A 187 17.21 4.91 -15.81
C ALA A 187 18.70 5.27 -15.90
N ARG A 188 18.99 6.53 -16.19
CA ARG A 188 20.35 7.02 -16.38
C ARG A 188 20.84 7.96 -15.29
N VAL A 189 19.94 8.32 -14.39
CA VAL A 189 20.23 9.13 -13.21
C VAL A 189 19.67 8.39 -12.00
N VAL A 190 20.47 8.32 -10.95
CA VAL A 190 20.07 7.77 -9.64
C VAL A 190 20.15 8.87 -8.59
N ILE A 191 19.12 9.02 -7.79
CA ILE A 191 19.11 9.90 -6.63
C ILE A 191 19.07 9.03 -5.38
N THR A 192 20.05 9.23 -4.48
CA THR A 192 20.19 8.44 -3.26
C THR A 192 20.63 9.31 -2.09
N ALA A 193 20.90 8.69 -0.93
CA ALA A 193 21.51 9.31 0.23
C ALA A 193 22.77 8.53 0.65
N ASP A 194 23.65 9.17 1.43
CA ASP A 194 24.78 8.49 2.04
C ASP A 194 24.32 7.32 2.90
N GLY A 195 23.21 7.48 3.61
CA GLY A 195 22.53 6.48 4.41
C GLY A 195 21.15 6.93 4.85
N GLY A 196 20.52 6.17 5.72
CA GLY A 196 19.27 6.51 6.39
C GLY A 196 19.26 5.95 7.80
N PHE A 197 18.34 6.40 8.64
CA PHE A 197 18.18 5.88 9.99
C PHE A 197 17.02 4.86 10.01
N ARG A 198 17.26 3.70 10.60
CA ARG A 198 16.24 2.68 10.80
C ARG A 198 16.54 1.78 11.99
N ARG A 199 15.60 1.66 12.93
CA ARG A 199 15.71 0.86 14.16
C ARG A 199 16.93 1.24 15.00
N GLY A 200 17.23 2.53 15.10
CA GLY A 200 18.37 3.04 15.86
C GLY A 200 19.74 2.81 15.21
N ALA A 201 19.78 2.33 13.98
CA ALA A 201 21.00 2.08 13.24
C ALA A 201 21.04 2.86 11.92
N VAL A 202 22.25 3.06 11.38
CA VAL A 202 22.46 3.63 10.05
C VAL A 202 22.37 2.52 9.01
N SER A 203 21.52 2.69 8.00
CA SER A 203 21.47 1.85 6.82
C SER A 203 22.32 2.47 5.70
N ALA A 204 23.20 1.66 5.10
CA ALA A 204 24.12 2.11 4.06
C ALA A 204 23.46 2.09 2.67
N LEU A 205 22.92 3.21 2.21
CA LEU A 205 22.21 3.27 0.93
C LEU A 205 23.19 3.43 -0.25
N LYS A 206 24.15 4.34 -0.16
CA LYS A 206 25.14 4.58 -1.23
C LYS A 206 25.95 3.32 -1.56
N VAL A 207 26.30 2.51 -0.59
CA VAL A 207 27.00 1.23 -0.79
C VAL A 207 26.17 0.27 -1.68
N ASN A 208 24.87 0.16 -1.42
CA ASN A 208 23.98 -0.65 -2.26
C ASN A 208 23.86 -0.09 -3.67
N VAL A 209 23.87 1.24 -3.83
CA VAL A 209 23.88 1.89 -5.15
C VAL A 209 25.18 1.56 -5.89
N ASP A 210 26.34 1.70 -5.26
CA ASP A 210 27.62 1.40 -5.90
C ASP A 210 27.71 -0.06 -6.37
N GLU A 211 27.27 -0.99 -5.55
CA GLU A 211 27.20 -2.41 -5.91
C GLU A 211 26.23 -2.65 -7.08
N ALA A 212 25.04 -2.03 -7.07
CA ALA A 212 24.06 -2.15 -8.14
C ALA A 212 24.60 -1.59 -9.47
N LEU A 213 25.34 -0.49 -9.42
CA LEU A 213 25.87 0.19 -10.60
C LEU A 213 27.00 -0.58 -11.29
N LEU A 214 27.59 -1.59 -10.67
CA LEU A 214 28.49 -2.52 -11.37
C LEU A 214 27.79 -3.23 -12.54
N GLN A 215 26.46 -3.35 -12.49
CA GLN A 215 25.65 -3.95 -13.54
C GLN A 215 24.92 -2.91 -14.42
N CYS A 216 25.00 -1.61 -14.09
CA CYS A 216 24.24 -0.55 -14.75
C CYS A 216 25.16 0.50 -15.39
N PRO A 217 25.91 0.14 -16.45
CA PRO A 217 26.95 1.01 -17.03
C PRO A 217 26.40 2.28 -17.72
N ASP A 218 25.09 2.34 -17.99
CA ASP A 218 24.46 3.49 -18.65
C ASP A 218 24.05 4.60 -17.67
N VAL A 219 24.16 4.38 -16.34
CA VAL A 219 23.96 5.42 -15.33
C VAL A 219 25.11 6.42 -15.39
N ARG A 220 24.75 7.68 -15.64
CA ARG A 220 25.73 8.76 -15.86
C ARG A 220 25.95 9.60 -14.60
N ASN A 221 24.92 9.79 -13.79
CA ASN A 221 24.98 10.63 -12.61
C ASN A 221 24.30 9.96 -11.41
N VAL A 222 24.93 10.11 -10.24
CA VAL A 222 24.39 9.73 -8.95
C VAL A 222 24.35 10.98 -8.06
N LEU A 223 23.15 11.44 -7.71
CA LEU A 223 22.98 12.54 -6.76
C LEU A 223 22.86 11.98 -5.37
N VAL A 224 23.72 12.42 -4.45
CA VAL A 224 23.81 11.86 -3.09
C VAL A 224 23.40 12.91 -2.06
N VAL A 225 22.35 12.66 -1.32
CA VAL A 225 21.93 13.48 -0.17
C VAL A 225 22.76 13.09 1.05
N ARG A 226 23.30 14.08 1.75
CA ARG A 226 23.99 13.86 3.03
C ARG A 226 22.97 13.81 4.16
N ARG A 227 22.58 12.60 4.54
CA ARG A 227 21.58 12.35 5.61
C ARG A 227 22.23 11.93 6.93
N THR A 228 23.18 11.01 6.89
CA THR A 228 23.80 10.41 8.09
C THR A 228 25.18 10.96 8.37
N GLY A 229 25.83 11.54 7.35
CA GLY A 229 27.18 12.06 7.47
C GLY A 229 28.26 10.99 7.48
N GLN A 230 27.91 9.73 7.19
CA GLN A 230 28.91 8.66 7.07
C GLN A 230 29.78 8.86 5.83
N ASP A 231 30.99 8.33 5.89
CA ASP A 231 31.88 8.26 4.74
C ASP A 231 31.32 7.26 3.72
N VAL A 232 31.36 7.63 2.44
CA VAL A 232 30.91 6.81 1.31
C VAL A 232 31.97 6.79 0.22
N ASP A 233 32.06 5.69 -0.51
CA ASP A 233 32.87 5.59 -1.70
C ASP A 233 32.37 6.58 -2.76
N TRP A 234 33.30 7.11 -3.57
CA TRP A 234 33.00 8.20 -4.50
C TRP A 234 33.63 7.95 -5.86
N GLU A 235 32.85 8.12 -6.91
CA GLU A 235 33.33 8.05 -8.30
C GLU A 235 33.26 9.43 -8.94
N ASP A 236 34.45 10.03 -9.15
CA ASP A 236 34.58 11.34 -9.76
C ASP A 236 33.99 11.38 -11.18
N GLY A 237 33.18 12.41 -11.45
CA GLY A 237 32.51 12.59 -12.72
C GLY A 237 31.13 11.88 -12.82
N ARG A 238 30.83 10.95 -11.95
CA ARG A 238 29.52 10.31 -11.82
C ARG A 238 28.74 10.83 -10.59
N ASP A 239 29.40 10.83 -9.43
CA ASP A 239 28.78 11.15 -8.14
C ASP A 239 28.85 12.64 -7.87
N VAL A 240 27.73 13.19 -7.39
CA VAL A 240 27.62 14.62 -7.05
C VAL A 240 26.81 14.74 -5.76
N TRP A 241 27.30 15.54 -4.82
CA TRP A 241 26.54 15.86 -3.63
C TRP A 241 25.31 16.70 -4.00
N TRP A 242 24.14 16.29 -3.46
CA TRP A 242 22.88 17.01 -3.67
C TRP A 242 23.00 18.49 -3.33
N HIS A 243 23.52 18.81 -2.14
CA HIS A 243 23.66 20.19 -1.68
C HIS A 243 24.64 21.02 -2.54
N GLU A 244 25.66 20.40 -3.16
CA GLU A 244 26.59 21.12 -4.03
C GLU A 244 25.97 21.46 -5.39
N LEU A 245 25.09 20.60 -5.89
CA LEU A 245 24.43 20.81 -7.19
C LEU A 245 23.13 21.60 -7.05
N VAL A 246 22.26 21.24 -6.07
CA VAL A 246 20.91 21.76 -5.94
C VAL A 246 20.88 23.13 -5.26
N ASP A 247 21.63 23.33 -4.15
CA ASP A 247 21.55 24.57 -3.38
C ASP A 247 22.10 25.81 -4.14
N ARG A 248 22.90 25.58 -5.16
CA ARG A 248 23.39 26.66 -6.04
C ARG A 248 22.41 27.08 -7.13
N GLN A 249 21.35 26.32 -7.34
CA GLN A 249 20.37 26.56 -8.38
C GLN A 249 19.41 27.71 -8.02
N SER A 250 18.78 28.28 -9.05
CA SER A 250 17.70 29.25 -8.86
C SER A 250 16.52 28.61 -8.15
N THR A 251 15.95 29.32 -7.18
CA THR A 251 14.69 28.97 -6.50
C THR A 251 13.46 29.12 -7.39
N THR A 252 13.66 29.50 -8.66
CA THR A 252 12.59 29.62 -9.66
C THR A 252 12.89 28.73 -10.86
N HIS A 253 11.86 28.03 -11.33
CA HIS A 253 11.86 27.22 -12.54
C HIS A 253 10.52 27.37 -13.24
N VAL A 254 10.51 27.61 -14.55
CA VAL A 254 9.28 27.71 -15.34
C VAL A 254 8.86 26.30 -15.77
N PRO A 255 7.75 25.77 -15.25
CA PRO A 255 7.30 24.43 -15.62
C PRO A 255 6.65 24.42 -17.00
N GLU A 256 6.82 23.32 -17.74
CA GLU A 256 6.07 23.04 -18.95
C GLU A 256 4.83 22.21 -18.65
N ALA A 257 3.77 22.35 -19.44
CA ALA A 257 2.62 21.47 -19.41
C ALA A 257 2.83 20.29 -20.33
N PHE A 258 2.51 19.08 -19.85
CA PHE A 258 2.62 17.85 -20.59
C PHE A 258 1.25 17.27 -20.90
N ASP A 259 1.17 16.38 -21.90
CA ASP A 259 -0.04 15.62 -22.20
C ASP A 259 -0.57 14.90 -20.94
N ALA A 260 -1.88 14.78 -20.82
CA ALA A 260 -2.50 14.05 -19.71
C ALA A 260 -1.99 12.61 -19.58
N GLU A 261 -1.62 11.98 -20.70
CA GLU A 261 -1.05 10.63 -20.75
C GLU A 261 0.49 10.60 -20.66
N GLN A 262 1.15 11.76 -20.38
CA GLN A 262 2.58 11.75 -20.07
C GLN A 262 2.88 10.79 -18.92
N PRO A 263 3.80 9.82 -19.09
CA PRO A 263 4.26 8.97 -18.00
C PRO A 263 4.72 9.78 -16.79
N LEU A 264 4.20 9.43 -15.61
CA LEU A 264 4.53 10.10 -14.35
C LEU A 264 5.54 9.28 -13.54
N TYR A 265 5.23 7.98 -13.37
CA TYR A 265 6.12 7.08 -12.64
C TYR A 265 5.97 5.62 -13.07
N ILE A 266 7.00 4.84 -12.75
CA ILE A 266 7.05 3.40 -12.92
C ILE A 266 7.25 2.79 -11.53
N MET A 267 6.26 2.04 -11.03
CA MET A 267 6.32 1.37 -9.74
C MET A 267 6.45 -0.14 -9.92
N TYR A 268 7.52 -0.70 -9.37
CA TYR A 268 7.77 -2.14 -9.48
C TYR A 268 7.06 -2.93 -8.40
N THR A 269 6.27 -3.92 -8.82
CA THR A 269 5.62 -4.89 -7.93
C THR A 269 6.22 -6.27 -8.10
N SER A 270 6.21 -7.08 -7.02
CA SER A 270 6.55 -8.49 -7.09
C SER A 270 5.49 -9.22 -7.93
N GLY A 271 5.93 -9.93 -8.96
CA GLY A 271 5.06 -10.79 -9.76
C GLY A 271 5.06 -12.24 -9.23
N THR A 272 4.13 -13.06 -9.70
CA THR A 272 4.16 -14.52 -9.53
C THR A 272 5.33 -15.17 -10.31
N THR A 273 5.93 -14.43 -11.24
CA THR A 273 7.15 -14.79 -11.98
C THR A 273 8.37 -14.10 -11.37
N ALA A 274 9.57 -14.61 -11.61
CA ALA A 274 10.83 -14.08 -11.06
C ALA A 274 11.10 -12.60 -11.42
N LYS A 275 10.58 -12.09 -12.56
CA LYS A 275 10.80 -10.69 -12.98
C LYS A 275 9.73 -9.77 -12.41
N PRO A 276 10.09 -8.69 -11.68
CA PRO A 276 9.15 -7.67 -11.24
C PRO A 276 8.38 -7.03 -12.41
N LYS A 277 7.17 -6.51 -12.14
CA LYS A 277 6.34 -5.78 -13.11
C LYS A 277 6.48 -4.29 -12.87
N GLY A 278 6.94 -3.53 -13.85
CA GLY A 278 6.96 -2.07 -13.83
C GLY A 278 5.57 -1.52 -14.17
N ILE A 279 4.78 -1.14 -13.18
CA ILE A 279 3.44 -0.58 -13.37
C ILE A 279 3.57 0.87 -13.78
N LEU A 280 3.03 1.21 -14.96
CA LEU A 280 3.09 2.55 -15.52
C LEU A 280 1.83 3.35 -15.17
N HIS A 281 2.03 4.53 -14.57
CA HIS A 281 0.98 5.53 -14.38
C HIS A 281 1.28 6.82 -15.14
N THR A 282 0.21 7.46 -15.63
CA THR A 282 0.25 8.73 -16.38
C THR A 282 -0.34 9.88 -15.57
N THR A 283 -0.01 11.10 -15.94
CA THR A 283 -0.18 12.30 -15.10
C THR A 283 -1.63 12.67 -14.83
N GLY A 284 -2.45 12.88 -15.88
CA GLY A 284 -3.76 13.52 -15.73
C GLY A 284 -4.78 12.62 -15.03
N GLY A 285 -4.89 11.37 -15.48
CA GLY A 285 -5.82 10.41 -14.91
C GLY A 285 -5.47 10.04 -13.48
N TYR A 286 -4.21 9.70 -13.22
CA TYR A 286 -3.73 9.38 -11.89
C TYR A 286 -3.96 10.53 -10.89
N LEU A 287 -3.55 11.75 -11.24
CA LEU A 287 -3.70 12.90 -10.34
C LEU A 287 -5.15 13.22 -10.04
N THR A 288 -6.05 13.11 -11.03
CA THR A 288 -7.50 13.23 -10.83
C THR A 288 -8.01 12.20 -9.83
N HIS A 289 -7.64 10.94 -10.01
CA HIS A 289 -8.08 9.84 -9.14
C HIS A 289 -7.59 10.03 -7.71
N VAL A 290 -6.27 10.22 -7.50
CA VAL A 290 -5.72 10.28 -6.14
C VAL A 290 -6.14 11.55 -5.39
N SER A 291 -6.28 12.69 -6.06
CA SER A 291 -6.77 13.92 -5.42
C SER A 291 -8.24 13.81 -5.01
N THR A 292 -9.06 13.15 -5.83
CA THR A 292 -10.49 12.93 -5.55
C THR A 292 -10.67 11.92 -4.41
N THR A 293 -10.00 10.77 -4.48
CA THR A 293 -10.08 9.74 -3.42
C THR A 293 -9.52 10.26 -2.11
N HIS A 294 -8.38 10.95 -2.11
CA HIS A 294 -7.84 11.58 -0.90
C HIS A 294 -8.85 12.53 -0.25
N ARG A 295 -9.51 13.36 -1.03
CA ARG A 295 -10.49 14.34 -0.53
C ARG A 295 -11.73 13.66 0.04
N LEU A 296 -12.31 12.68 -0.67
CA LEU A 296 -13.62 12.10 -0.31
C LEU A 296 -13.50 10.96 0.72
N VAL A 297 -12.52 10.07 0.57
CA VAL A 297 -12.32 8.93 1.48
C VAL A 297 -11.88 9.39 2.85
N PHE A 298 -10.96 10.35 2.91
CA PHE A 298 -10.46 10.87 4.17
C PHE A 298 -11.21 12.15 4.64
N ASP A 299 -12.29 12.53 3.94
CA ASP A 299 -13.11 13.68 4.30
C ASP A 299 -12.26 14.95 4.57
N VAL A 300 -11.24 15.18 3.74
CA VAL A 300 -10.18 16.15 4.00
C VAL A 300 -10.68 17.58 3.99
N LYS A 301 -10.36 18.31 5.03
CA LYS A 301 -10.57 19.75 5.20
C LYS A 301 -9.21 20.44 5.33
N PRO A 302 -8.61 20.90 4.22
CA PRO A 302 -7.21 21.35 4.18
C PRO A 302 -6.85 22.46 5.16
N ASP A 303 -7.83 23.26 5.59
CA ASP A 303 -7.62 24.36 6.54
C ASP A 303 -7.53 23.91 8.01
N LYS A 304 -7.86 22.64 8.29
CA LYS A 304 -8.01 22.11 9.65
C LYS A 304 -7.25 20.81 9.89
N ASP A 305 -7.07 20.02 8.82
CA ASP A 305 -6.55 18.66 8.96
C ASP A 305 -5.03 18.61 8.87
N VAL A 306 -4.46 17.76 9.70
CA VAL A 306 -3.12 17.23 9.58
C VAL A 306 -3.24 15.75 9.27
N PHE A 307 -2.79 15.36 8.09
CA PHE A 307 -2.92 14.02 7.55
C PHE A 307 -1.62 13.24 7.75
N TRP A 308 -1.70 12.05 8.25
CA TRP A 308 -0.54 11.17 8.36
C TRP A 308 -0.79 9.82 7.72
N THR A 309 -0.16 9.58 6.59
CA THR A 309 0.01 8.24 6.04
C THR A 309 1.30 7.65 6.57
N ALA A 310 1.18 6.70 7.48
CA ALA A 310 2.32 5.99 8.04
C ALA A 310 2.71 4.83 7.12
N ALA A 311 3.30 5.16 5.99
CA ALA A 311 3.79 4.28 4.94
C ALA A 311 5.09 4.84 4.35
N ASP A 312 5.71 4.10 3.42
CA ASP A 312 6.94 4.50 2.74
C ASP A 312 6.66 4.93 1.30
N ILE A 313 7.38 5.95 0.80
CA ILE A 313 7.25 6.43 -0.58
C ILE A 313 7.74 5.41 -1.62
N GLY A 314 8.53 4.42 -1.24
CA GLY A 314 8.91 3.29 -2.09
C GLY A 314 7.75 2.36 -2.45
N TRP A 315 6.54 2.63 -1.92
CA TRP A 315 5.30 1.93 -2.25
C TRP A 315 4.28 2.89 -2.85
N VAL A 316 3.30 2.33 -3.57
CA VAL A 316 2.25 3.14 -4.20
C VAL A 316 1.44 3.94 -3.17
N THR A 317 1.28 3.42 -1.95
CA THR A 317 0.60 4.15 -0.85
C THR A 317 1.30 5.47 -0.55
N GLY A 318 2.64 5.48 -0.55
CA GLY A 318 3.40 6.71 -0.37
C GLY A 318 3.24 7.68 -1.55
N HIS A 319 3.28 7.18 -2.79
CA HIS A 319 3.03 8.02 -3.97
C HIS A 319 1.66 8.69 -3.89
N SER A 320 0.62 7.90 -3.67
CA SER A 320 -0.77 8.37 -3.77
C SER A 320 -1.22 9.18 -2.55
N TYR A 321 -0.78 8.82 -1.33
CA TYR A 321 -1.34 9.40 -0.10
C TYR A 321 -0.29 9.99 0.88
N ILE A 322 1.01 10.06 0.48
CA ILE A 322 1.98 10.97 1.11
C ILE A 322 2.23 12.15 0.17
N VAL A 323 2.44 11.89 -1.14
CA VAL A 323 2.87 12.91 -2.09
C VAL A 323 1.69 13.49 -2.88
N TYR A 324 1.21 12.79 -3.90
CA TYR A 324 0.35 13.40 -4.93
C TYR A 324 -1.05 13.78 -4.44
N GLY A 325 -1.74 12.91 -3.72
CA GLY A 325 -3.10 13.18 -3.22
C GLY A 325 -3.15 14.33 -2.20
N PRO A 326 -2.38 14.26 -1.11
CA PRO A 326 -2.34 15.33 -0.11
C PRO A 326 -1.88 16.67 -0.67
N LEU A 327 -0.79 16.70 -1.43
CA LEU A 327 -0.27 17.94 -2.01
C LEU A 327 -1.22 18.54 -3.04
N ALA A 328 -1.87 17.74 -3.90
CA ALA A 328 -2.88 18.24 -4.80
C ALA A 328 -4.08 18.88 -4.09
N ASN A 329 -4.36 18.54 -2.84
CA ASN A 329 -5.42 19.11 -2.02
C ASN A 329 -4.94 20.18 -1.03
N ALA A 330 -3.71 20.67 -1.14
CA ALA A 330 -3.11 21.64 -0.21
C ALA A 330 -3.19 21.23 1.28
N THR A 331 -3.06 19.94 1.55
CA THR A 331 -3.17 19.37 2.90
C THR A 331 -1.84 19.45 3.63
N THR A 332 -1.86 19.75 4.93
CA THR A 332 -0.69 19.57 5.81
C THR A 332 -0.54 18.10 6.15
N SER A 333 0.65 17.54 5.97
CA SER A 333 0.92 16.14 6.22
C SER A 333 2.09 15.92 7.18
N VAL A 334 2.07 14.81 7.92
CA VAL A 334 3.24 14.31 8.64
C VAL A 334 3.97 13.31 7.75
N MET A 335 5.29 13.43 7.71
CA MET A 335 6.19 12.47 7.07
C MET A 335 7.20 11.99 8.12
N TYR A 336 7.25 10.69 8.37
CA TYR A 336 8.09 10.10 9.40
C TYR A 336 9.13 9.16 8.80
N GLU A 337 10.40 9.43 9.10
CA GLU A 337 11.50 8.51 8.84
C GLU A 337 11.75 7.69 10.10
N GLY A 338 11.39 6.44 10.11
CA GLY A 338 11.65 5.57 11.24
C GLY A 338 10.63 4.45 11.39
N THR A 339 10.92 3.57 12.34
CA THR A 339 10.01 2.48 12.74
C THR A 339 9.09 2.93 13.87
N PRO A 340 7.93 2.26 14.06
CA PRO A 340 6.98 2.67 15.11
C PRO A 340 7.54 2.68 16.53
N ASP A 341 8.61 1.92 16.79
CA ASP A 341 9.26 1.75 18.10
C ASP A 341 10.57 2.54 18.26
N ALA A 342 10.99 3.29 17.25
CA ALA A 342 12.21 4.08 17.32
C ALA A 342 12.11 5.21 18.36
N GLY A 343 12.95 5.16 19.38
CA GLY A 343 12.91 6.09 20.51
C GLY A 343 11.82 5.78 21.54
N GLY A 344 11.14 4.63 21.45
CA GLY A 344 10.11 4.17 22.38
C GLY A 344 8.82 3.74 21.68
N ARG A 345 8.10 2.80 22.31
CA ARG A 345 6.83 2.28 21.77
C ARG A 345 5.68 3.29 21.79
N ASP A 346 5.89 4.43 22.42
CA ASP A 346 4.99 5.59 22.44
C ASP A 346 5.29 6.60 21.31
N ARG A 347 6.30 6.37 20.47
CA ARG A 347 6.78 7.30 19.44
C ARG A 347 5.65 7.83 18.56
N TRP A 348 4.76 6.96 18.10
CA TRP A 348 3.65 7.36 17.24
C TRP A 348 2.64 8.25 17.94
N TRP A 349 2.37 7.97 19.21
CA TRP A 349 1.42 8.75 20.00
C TRP A 349 1.95 10.14 20.27
N ARG A 350 3.26 10.28 20.54
CA ARG A 350 3.94 11.59 20.62
C ARG A 350 3.83 12.37 19.31
N ILE A 351 4.09 11.75 18.16
CA ILE A 351 3.97 12.40 16.85
C ILE A 351 2.53 12.89 16.61
N ILE A 352 1.52 12.09 16.94
CA ILE A 352 0.09 12.47 16.81
C ILE A 352 -0.22 13.66 17.71
N GLU A 353 0.22 13.62 18.96
CA GLU A 353 0.02 14.68 19.95
C GLU A 353 0.72 15.97 19.56
N ASP A 354 2.00 15.91 19.21
CA ASP A 354 2.85 17.07 18.91
C ASP A 354 2.38 17.80 17.64
N HIS A 355 2.03 17.07 16.60
CA HIS A 355 1.59 17.64 15.31
C HIS A 355 0.09 17.74 15.16
N LYS A 356 -0.71 17.39 16.19
CA LYS A 356 -2.18 17.42 16.18
C LYS A 356 -2.75 16.69 14.96
N VAL A 357 -2.22 15.49 14.69
CA VAL A 357 -2.70 14.66 13.59
C VAL A 357 -4.19 14.41 13.73
N SER A 358 -4.95 14.69 12.68
CA SER A 358 -6.41 14.54 12.67
C SER A 358 -6.88 13.31 11.89
N ILE A 359 -6.05 12.83 10.96
CA ILE A 359 -6.34 11.67 10.13
C ILE A 359 -5.10 10.75 10.13
N LEU A 360 -5.26 9.51 10.60
CA LEU A 360 -4.19 8.51 10.59
C LEU A 360 -4.55 7.37 9.61
N TYR A 361 -3.65 7.11 8.66
CA TYR A 361 -3.79 6.06 7.65
C TYR A 361 -2.60 5.11 7.68
N THR A 362 -2.82 3.84 7.99
CA THR A 362 -1.74 2.86 8.18
C THR A 362 -2.17 1.44 7.84
N ALA A 363 -1.23 0.50 7.88
CA ALA A 363 -1.48 -0.90 7.57
C ALA A 363 -2.00 -1.69 8.78
N PRO A 364 -2.89 -2.69 8.60
CA PRO A 364 -3.34 -3.61 9.64
C PRO A 364 -2.21 -4.31 10.40
N THR A 365 -1.13 -4.66 9.72
CA THR A 365 0.07 -5.21 10.37
C THR A 365 0.66 -4.26 11.42
N THR A 366 0.70 -2.97 11.14
CA THR A 366 1.15 -1.97 12.12
C THR A 366 0.18 -1.88 13.30
N ILE A 367 -1.14 -1.88 13.03
CA ILE A 367 -2.17 -1.86 14.06
C ILE A 367 -2.02 -3.07 15.00
N ARG A 368 -1.82 -4.29 14.44
CA ARG A 368 -1.58 -5.50 15.25
C ARG A 368 -0.29 -5.41 16.07
N THR A 369 0.74 -4.79 15.53
CA THR A 369 1.99 -4.56 16.27
C THR A 369 1.77 -3.64 17.47
N LEU A 370 1.02 -2.55 17.28
CA LEU A 370 0.66 -1.63 18.36
C LEU A 370 -0.23 -2.30 19.42
N MET A 371 -1.20 -3.14 19.00
CA MET A 371 -1.99 -3.98 19.91
C MET A 371 -1.12 -4.90 20.76
N LYS A 372 -0.13 -5.55 20.14
CA LYS A 372 0.79 -6.46 20.83
C LYS A 372 1.62 -5.76 21.90
N TRP A 373 2.01 -4.50 21.66
CA TRP A 373 2.80 -3.76 22.62
C TRP A 373 2.02 -3.35 23.87
N GLY A 374 0.68 -3.23 23.76
CA GLY A 374 -0.20 -2.92 24.87
C GLY A 374 -0.67 -1.46 24.90
N GLU A 375 -1.73 -1.25 25.68
CA GLU A 375 -2.42 0.04 25.78
C GLU A 375 -1.67 1.05 26.67
N GLU A 376 -0.77 0.58 27.53
CA GLU A 376 0.03 1.42 28.40
C GLU A 376 0.87 2.44 27.65
N HIS A 377 1.23 2.14 26.39
CA HIS A 377 1.99 3.06 25.54
C HIS A 377 1.15 4.19 24.94
N LEU A 378 -0.20 4.03 24.93
CA LEU A 378 -1.12 5.12 24.58
C LEU A 378 -1.44 6.00 25.80
N ALA A 379 -1.36 5.42 26.99
CA ALA A 379 -1.75 6.10 28.22
C ALA A 379 -0.91 7.35 28.46
N GLY A 380 -1.58 8.48 28.66
CA GLY A 380 -0.91 9.77 28.91
C GLY A 380 -0.72 10.65 27.67
N HIS A 381 -1.04 10.15 26.47
CA HIS A 381 -1.00 10.93 25.23
C HIS A 381 -2.36 11.48 24.84
N ASP A 382 -2.39 12.72 24.37
CA ASP A 382 -3.61 13.37 23.88
C ASP A 382 -3.85 13.03 22.39
N LEU A 383 -4.70 12.04 22.14
CA LEU A 383 -5.13 11.65 20.81
C LEU A 383 -6.46 12.33 20.37
N SER A 384 -6.92 13.34 21.09
CA SER A 384 -8.21 13.99 20.82
C SER A 384 -8.28 14.73 19.48
N SER A 385 -7.12 15.03 18.89
CA SER A 385 -7.03 15.60 17.52
C SER A 385 -7.49 14.63 16.44
N LEU A 386 -7.34 13.33 16.64
CA LEU A 386 -7.80 12.32 15.68
C LEU A 386 -9.32 12.39 15.51
N ARG A 387 -9.77 12.47 14.27
CA ARG A 387 -11.19 12.47 13.89
C ARG A 387 -11.55 11.36 12.89
N LEU A 388 -10.55 10.81 12.18
CA LEU A 388 -10.72 9.74 11.20
C LEU A 388 -9.51 8.82 11.20
N LEU A 389 -9.78 7.53 11.05
CA LEU A 389 -8.78 6.48 10.93
C LEU A 389 -8.93 5.76 9.60
N GLY A 390 -7.84 5.25 9.06
CA GLY A 390 -7.86 4.46 7.83
C GLY A 390 -6.92 3.27 7.88
N SER A 391 -7.26 2.21 7.13
CA SER A 391 -6.42 1.03 6.95
C SER A 391 -6.17 0.72 5.48
N VAL A 392 -4.99 0.15 5.17
CA VAL A 392 -4.50 -0.07 3.81
C VAL A 392 -3.55 -1.26 3.71
N GLY A 393 -3.56 -1.88 2.54
CA GLY A 393 -2.51 -2.80 2.08
C GLY A 393 -2.81 -4.28 2.28
N GLU A 394 -3.67 -4.61 3.21
CA GLU A 394 -4.18 -5.98 3.47
C GLU A 394 -5.56 -5.90 4.12
N PRO A 395 -6.39 -6.97 4.06
CA PRO A 395 -7.63 -7.00 4.82
C PRO A 395 -7.36 -6.87 6.32
N ILE A 396 -8.16 -6.03 7.00
CA ILE A 396 -8.09 -5.88 8.45
C ILE A 396 -9.04 -6.87 9.12
N ASN A 397 -8.55 -7.60 10.12
CA ASN A 397 -9.44 -8.47 10.89
C ASN A 397 -10.33 -7.67 11.86
N PRO A 398 -11.54 -8.16 12.19
CA PRO A 398 -12.49 -7.43 13.03
C PRO A 398 -11.94 -7.01 14.40
N GLU A 399 -11.08 -7.82 15.03
CA GLU A 399 -10.50 -7.53 16.35
C GLU A 399 -9.53 -6.35 16.28
N ALA A 400 -8.64 -6.31 15.27
CA ALA A 400 -7.74 -5.19 15.07
C ALA A 400 -8.51 -3.92 14.69
N TRP A 401 -9.59 -4.05 13.90
CA TRP A 401 -10.47 -2.94 13.56
C TRP A 401 -11.14 -2.37 14.82
N MET A 402 -11.65 -3.23 15.69
CA MET A 402 -12.28 -2.82 16.96
C MET A 402 -11.26 -2.17 17.89
N TRP A 403 -10.08 -2.76 18.04
CA TRP A 403 -9.02 -2.18 18.86
C TRP A 403 -8.63 -0.78 18.37
N TYR A 404 -8.45 -0.65 17.06
CA TYR A 404 -8.09 0.61 16.41
C TYR A 404 -9.18 1.68 16.64
N ARG A 405 -10.45 1.28 16.50
CA ARG A 405 -11.58 2.15 16.78
C ARG A 405 -11.63 2.60 18.24
N THR A 406 -11.53 1.65 19.17
CA THR A 406 -11.75 1.93 20.60
C THR A 406 -10.56 2.64 21.23
N HIS A 407 -9.37 2.11 21.07
CA HIS A 407 -8.18 2.61 21.78
C HIS A 407 -7.52 3.79 21.09
N VAL A 408 -7.40 3.78 19.77
CA VAL A 408 -6.81 4.90 19.03
C VAL A 408 -7.87 5.95 18.68
N GLY A 409 -9.01 5.52 18.18
CA GLY A 409 -10.10 6.41 17.77
C GLY A 409 -11.00 6.90 18.88
N GLY A 410 -10.89 6.34 20.11
CA GLY A 410 -11.73 6.69 21.26
C GLY A 410 -13.23 6.53 21.00
N ASP A 411 -13.61 5.57 20.20
CA ASP A 411 -14.98 5.27 19.71
C ASP A 411 -15.68 6.40 18.93
N ARG A 412 -15.00 7.53 18.72
CA ARG A 412 -15.54 8.71 18.00
C ARG A 412 -15.14 8.77 16.53
N CYS A 413 -14.00 8.14 16.16
CA CYS A 413 -13.47 8.21 14.81
C CYS A 413 -14.12 7.13 13.92
N PRO A 414 -14.71 7.49 12.77
CA PRO A 414 -14.98 6.50 11.72
C PRO A 414 -13.68 5.84 11.26
N ILE A 415 -13.80 4.60 10.76
CA ILE A 415 -12.68 3.92 10.10
C ILE A 415 -13.03 3.72 8.63
N VAL A 416 -12.11 4.12 7.75
CA VAL A 416 -12.16 3.80 6.34
C VAL A 416 -11.15 2.69 6.06
N ASP A 417 -11.65 1.48 5.81
CA ASP A 417 -10.84 0.40 5.27
C ASP A 417 -10.80 0.54 3.76
N THR A 418 -9.63 0.44 3.15
CA THR A 418 -9.45 0.75 1.74
C THR A 418 -8.86 -0.45 1.01
N TRP A 419 -9.55 -0.90 -0.04
CA TRP A 419 -8.98 -1.82 -1.00
C TRP A 419 -8.56 -1.10 -2.28
N TRP A 420 -7.34 -1.34 -2.68
CA TRP A 420 -6.76 -0.89 -3.93
C TRP A 420 -5.38 -1.53 -4.15
N GLN A 421 -4.79 -1.30 -5.30
CA GLN A 421 -3.55 -1.92 -5.74
C GLN A 421 -2.61 -0.88 -6.33
N THR A 422 -1.32 -1.24 -6.52
CA THR A 422 -0.40 -0.43 -7.32
C THR A 422 -0.97 -0.16 -8.71
N GLU A 423 -1.57 -1.17 -9.29
CA GLU A 423 -2.23 -1.17 -10.59
C GLU A 423 -3.43 -0.21 -10.68
N THR A 424 -4.13 0.00 -9.59
CA THR A 424 -5.29 0.91 -9.59
C THR A 424 -4.92 2.37 -9.35
N GLY A 425 -3.71 2.63 -8.85
CA GLY A 425 -3.19 3.97 -8.58
C GLY A 425 -3.79 4.67 -7.37
N GLY A 426 -4.98 4.30 -6.94
CA GLY A 426 -5.68 4.86 -5.78
C GLY A 426 -6.83 3.97 -5.33
N VAL A 427 -7.57 4.42 -4.30
CA VAL A 427 -8.64 3.67 -3.63
C VAL A 427 -9.78 3.34 -4.60
N MET A 428 -10.24 2.08 -4.54
CA MET A 428 -11.31 1.54 -5.39
C MET A 428 -12.54 1.08 -4.60
N ILE A 429 -12.34 0.47 -3.42
CA ILE A 429 -13.42 0.01 -2.55
C ILE A 429 -13.15 0.52 -1.15
N THR A 430 -14.13 1.19 -0.54
CA THR A 430 -13.99 1.82 0.78
C THR A 430 -15.33 2.37 1.27
N PRO A 431 -15.57 2.49 2.58
CA PRO A 431 -16.66 3.31 3.07
C PRO A 431 -16.36 4.81 2.88
N LEU A 432 -17.40 5.63 2.68
CA LEU A 432 -17.30 7.08 2.84
C LEU A 432 -17.73 7.47 4.26
N PRO A 433 -16.89 8.17 5.03
CA PRO A 433 -17.05 8.29 6.48
C PRO A 433 -18.28 9.08 6.94
N GLY A 434 -18.88 9.91 6.06
CA GLY A 434 -20.13 10.62 6.33
C GLY A 434 -21.37 9.92 5.81
N VAL A 435 -21.26 8.80 5.13
CA VAL A 435 -22.35 8.15 4.39
C VAL A 435 -22.53 6.69 4.81
N THR A 436 -21.44 5.92 4.87
CA THR A 436 -21.48 4.48 4.97
C THR A 436 -21.54 3.99 6.42
N THR A 437 -22.52 3.14 6.74
CA THR A 437 -22.51 2.35 7.99
C THR A 437 -21.50 1.23 7.85
N THR A 438 -20.42 1.27 8.64
CA THR A 438 -19.30 0.34 8.52
C THR A 438 -19.50 -0.95 9.28
N LYS A 439 -18.87 -2.02 8.81
CA LYS A 439 -18.76 -3.34 9.43
C LYS A 439 -17.29 -3.66 9.69
N PRO A 440 -16.87 -4.09 10.88
CA PRO A 440 -15.49 -4.44 11.16
C PRO A 440 -14.91 -5.45 10.15
N GLY A 441 -13.86 -5.10 9.43
CA GLY A 441 -13.20 -5.96 8.46
C GLY A 441 -13.79 -5.99 7.05
N ALA A 442 -14.88 -5.25 6.78
CA ALA A 442 -15.44 -5.13 5.44
C ALA A 442 -14.86 -3.93 4.69
N ALA A 443 -14.52 -4.12 3.42
CA ALA A 443 -14.13 -3.03 2.53
C ALA A 443 -15.32 -2.17 2.08
N MET A 444 -16.54 -2.64 2.29
CA MET A 444 -17.82 -1.98 2.09
C MET A 444 -18.23 -1.83 0.62
N THR A 445 -18.17 -0.62 0.07
CA THR A 445 -18.76 -0.30 -1.24
C THR A 445 -17.71 0.17 -2.24
N PRO A 446 -17.92 -0.03 -3.56
CA PRO A 446 -17.10 0.62 -4.57
C PRO A 446 -17.10 2.13 -4.37
N PHE A 447 -15.94 2.75 -4.60
CA PHE A 447 -15.82 4.22 -4.60
C PHE A 447 -16.71 4.81 -5.73
N PRO A 448 -17.31 5.99 -5.54
CA PRO A 448 -18.11 6.64 -6.59
C PRO A 448 -17.39 6.70 -7.93
N GLY A 449 -18.06 6.30 -9.00
CA GLY A 449 -17.49 6.25 -10.35
C GLY A 449 -16.58 5.06 -10.65
N VAL A 450 -16.56 4.05 -9.77
CA VAL A 450 -15.81 2.80 -9.94
C VAL A 450 -16.77 1.63 -10.11
N GLY A 451 -16.62 0.87 -11.20
CA GLY A 451 -17.37 -0.35 -11.44
C GLY A 451 -16.67 -1.57 -10.85
N VAL A 452 -17.36 -2.32 -10.00
CA VAL A 452 -16.84 -3.53 -9.34
C VAL A 452 -17.87 -4.65 -9.41
N ASP A 453 -17.39 -5.87 -9.68
CA ASP A 453 -18.21 -7.06 -9.58
C ASP A 453 -17.46 -8.21 -8.90
N VAL A 454 -18.20 -9.18 -8.41
CA VAL A 454 -17.70 -10.46 -7.92
C VAL A 454 -18.26 -11.53 -8.82
N VAL A 455 -17.40 -12.31 -9.46
CA VAL A 455 -17.79 -13.27 -10.49
C VAL A 455 -17.32 -14.68 -10.16
N ASP A 456 -18.01 -15.67 -10.70
CA ASP A 456 -17.60 -17.08 -10.63
C ASP A 456 -16.50 -17.43 -11.66
N ASN A 457 -16.23 -18.72 -11.84
CA ASN A 457 -15.22 -19.19 -12.80
C ASN A 457 -15.58 -18.89 -14.27
N ASP A 458 -16.87 -18.79 -14.57
CA ASP A 458 -17.40 -18.55 -15.92
C ASP A 458 -17.52 -17.05 -16.22
N GLY A 459 -17.24 -16.20 -15.22
CA GLY A 459 -17.34 -14.74 -15.31
C GLY A 459 -18.76 -14.21 -15.08
N GLU A 460 -19.67 -15.06 -14.59
CA GLU A 460 -21.03 -14.63 -14.23
C GLU A 460 -21.05 -14.03 -12.82
N SER A 461 -21.84 -12.95 -12.66
CA SER A 461 -21.96 -12.25 -11.38
C SER A 461 -22.56 -13.15 -10.31
N VAL A 462 -21.92 -13.22 -9.14
CA VAL A 462 -22.43 -13.99 -8.00
C VAL A 462 -23.46 -13.18 -7.20
N GLY A 463 -24.41 -13.89 -6.59
CA GLY A 463 -25.43 -13.28 -5.72
C GLY A 463 -24.89 -12.86 -4.34
N ASN A 464 -25.72 -12.15 -3.59
CA ASN A 464 -25.45 -11.86 -2.18
C ASN A 464 -25.28 -13.17 -1.38
N GLY A 465 -24.41 -13.14 -0.37
CA GLY A 465 -24.03 -14.32 0.41
C GLY A 465 -22.97 -15.21 -0.27
N GLN A 466 -22.55 -14.89 -1.50
CA GLN A 466 -21.62 -15.71 -2.29
C GLN A 466 -20.27 -15.01 -2.48
N GLY A 467 -19.21 -15.82 -2.62
CA GLY A 467 -17.87 -15.38 -2.91
C GLY A 467 -17.40 -15.80 -4.30
N GLY A 468 -16.43 -15.05 -4.84
CA GLY A 468 -15.89 -15.28 -6.17
C GLY A 468 -14.60 -14.48 -6.41
N TYR A 469 -14.36 -14.17 -7.66
CA TYR A 469 -13.23 -13.37 -8.12
C TYR A 469 -13.62 -11.90 -8.22
N LEU A 470 -12.78 -11.05 -7.64
CA LEU A 470 -12.96 -9.61 -7.75
C LEU A 470 -12.53 -9.14 -9.13
N VAL A 471 -13.43 -8.45 -9.83
CA VAL A 471 -13.15 -7.82 -11.12
C VAL A 471 -13.60 -6.35 -11.11
N LEU A 472 -12.90 -5.51 -11.89
CA LEU A 472 -13.33 -4.15 -12.17
C LEU A 472 -13.94 -4.13 -13.58
N THR A 473 -15.13 -3.55 -13.69
CA THR A 473 -15.96 -3.64 -14.89
C THR A 473 -15.75 -2.50 -15.86
N ASP A 474 -15.29 -1.35 -15.36
CA ASP A 474 -15.16 -0.12 -16.13
C ASP A 474 -13.77 0.48 -15.93
N PRO A 475 -13.23 1.24 -16.89
CA PRO A 475 -11.97 1.96 -16.73
C PRO A 475 -12.15 3.12 -15.74
N TRP A 476 -11.10 3.40 -14.97
CA TRP A 476 -11.04 4.52 -14.03
C TRP A 476 -9.82 5.39 -14.33
N PRO A 477 -9.80 6.68 -13.95
CA PRO A 477 -8.73 7.60 -14.38
C PRO A 477 -7.33 7.18 -13.94
N GLY A 478 -7.19 6.66 -12.70
CA GLY A 478 -5.93 6.18 -12.13
C GLY A 478 -5.52 4.77 -12.55
N MET A 479 -6.22 4.15 -13.50
CA MET A 479 -5.87 2.83 -14.02
C MET A 479 -4.46 2.82 -14.60
N LEU A 480 -3.69 1.75 -14.33
CA LEU A 480 -2.39 1.55 -14.96
C LEU A 480 -2.51 1.62 -16.49
N ARG A 481 -1.48 2.16 -17.13
CA ARG A 481 -1.42 2.22 -18.62
C ARG A 481 -0.73 1.02 -19.25
N GLY A 482 -0.26 0.09 -18.41
CA GLY A 482 0.37 -1.14 -18.84
C GLY A 482 1.50 -1.56 -17.90
N ILE A 483 2.17 -2.63 -18.27
CA ILE A 483 3.48 -3.01 -17.73
C ILE A 483 4.55 -2.40 -18.62
N TRP A 484 5.50 -1.70 -18.01
CA TRP A 484 6.57 -1.01 -18.73
C TRP A 484 7.32 -1.96 -19.67
N GLY A 485 7.35 -1.60 -20.97
CA GLY A 485 8.01 -2.40 -22.00
C GLY A 485 7.38 -3.75 -22.34
N ASP A 486 6.23 -4.14 -21.71
CA ASP A 486 5.67 -5.48 -21.85
C ASP A 486 4.12 -5.46 -21.97
N PRO A 487 3.57 -5.00 -23.10
CA PRO A 487 2.14 -4.92 -23.30
C PRO A 487 1.45 -6.30 -23.38
N GLU A 488 2.16 -7.36 -23.76
CA GLU A 488 1.63 -8.70 -23.81
C GLU A 488 1.39 -9.25 -22.42
N ARG A 489 2.39 -9.15 -21.53
CA ARG A 489 2.26 -9.51 -20.13
C ARG A 489 1.14 -8.73 -19.42
N TYR A 490 0.90 -7.46 -19.82
CA TYR A 490 -0.24 -6.67 -19.32
C TYR A 490 -1.58 -7.32 -19.68
N ARG A 491 -1.77 -7.72 -20.95
CA ARG A 491 -2.98 -8.41 -21.40
C ARG A 491 -3.15 -9.75 -20.71
N GLU A 492 -2.10 -10.56 -20.68
CA GLU A 492 -2.13 -11.89 -20.06
C GLU A 492 -2.44 -11.83 -18.57
N THR A 493 -1.81 -10.92 -17.83
CA THR A 493 -1.93 -10.87 -16.37
C THR A 493 -3.32 -10.41 -15.92
N TYR A 494 -3.88 -9.38 -16.58
CA TYR A 494 -5.04 -8.68 -16.02
C TYR A 494 -6.32 -8.82 -16.85
N TRP A 495 -6.25 -9.28 -18.12
CA TRP A 495 -7.38 -9.22 -19.04
C TRP A 495 -7.72 -10.53 -19.73
N SER A 496 -6.86 -11.54 -19.62
CA SER A 496 -7.07 -12.82 -20.32
C SER A 496 -8.13 -13.69 -19.66
N ARG A 497 -8.22 -13.66 -18.31
CA ARG A 497 -9.11 -14.54 -17.55
C ARG A 497 -10.59 -14.18 -17.74
N PHE A 498 -10.92 -12.90 -17.67
CA PHE A 498 -12.28 -12.38 -17.82
C PHE A 498 -12.29 -11.31 -18.91
N PRO A 499 -12.61 -11.67 -20.15
CA PRO A 499 -12.58 -10.73 -21.28
C PRO A 499 -13.41 -9.48 -21.01
N GLY A 500 -12.80 -8.29 -21.20
CA GLY A 500 -13.46 -7.00 -21.01
C GLY A 500 -13.53 -6.52 -19.55
N ARG A 501 -13.00 -7.29 -18.58
CA ARG A 501 -12.97 -6.92 -17.16
C ARG A 501 -11.55 -7.04 -16.62
N TYR A 502 -11.15 -6.07 -15.81
CA TYR A 502 -9.86 -6.12 -15.13
C TYR A 502 -9.91 -7.16 -14.01
N PHE A 503 -9.02 -8.14 -14.06
CA PHE A 503 -8.89 -9.16 -13.01
C PHE A 503 -7.91 -8.69 -11.92
N ALA A 504 -8.43 -8.43 -10.73
CA ALA A 504 -7.64 -7.93 -9.60
C ALA A 504 -6.67 -8.98 -9.01
N GLY A 505 -6.93 -10.27 -9.24
CA GLY A 505 -6.19 -11.36 -8.61
C GLY A 505 -6.55 -11.56 -7.13
N ASP A 506 -7.62 -10.92 -6.66
CA ASP A 506 -8.16 -11.04 -5.31
C ASP A 506 -9.50 -11.79 -5.32
N GLY A 507 -9.77 -12.51 -4.23
CA GLY A 507 -11.10 -13.06 -3.94
C GLY A 507 -11.92 -12.05 -3.14
N ALA A 508 -13.22 -12.03 -3.39
CA ALA A 508 -14.17 -11.23 -2.65
C ALA A 508 -15.49 -11.95 -2.46
N LYS A 509 -16.29 -11.51 -1.50
CA LYS A 509 -17.69 -11.91 -1.35
C LYS A 509 -18.59 -10.68 -1.21
N ARG A 510 -19.86 -10.84 -1.57
CA ARG A 510 -20.92 -9.91 -1.19
C ARG A 510 -21.65 -10.50 0.00
N ASP A 511 -21.86 -9.74 1.06
CA ASP A 511 -22.75 -10.18 2.13
C ASP A 511 -24.23 -9.96 1.77
N ASP A 512 -25.14 -10.29 2.69
CA ASP A 512 -26.57 -10.17 2.46
C ASP A 512 -27.05 -8.73 2.22
N ASP A 513 -26.30 -7.74 2.73
CA ASP A 513 -26.55 -6.32 2.50
C ASP A 513 -25.93 -5.80 1.19
N GLY A 514 -25.11 -6.63 0.51
CA GLY A 514 -24.38 -6.30 -0.71
C GLY A 514 -23.00 -5.68 -0.50
N ASP A 515 -22.55 -5.57 0.75
CA ASP A 515 -21.24 -5.04 1.07
C ASP A 515 -20.11 -6.04 0.72
N LEU A 516 -18.98 -5.51 0.28
CA LEU A 516 -17.84 -6.27 -0.21
C LEU A 516 -16.88 -6.61 0.93
N TRP A 517 -16.46 -7.87 0.96
CA TRP A 517 -15.44 -8.41 1.85
C TRP A 517 -14.31 -8.98 1.02
N LEU A 518 -13.08 -8.57 1.31
CA LEU A 518 -11.90 -9.09 0.65
C LEU A 518 -11.46 -10.40 1.32
N LEU A 519 -11.31 -11.45 0.51
CA LEU A 519 -10.92 -12.78 0.97
C LEU A 519 -9.42 -13.06 0.77
N GLY A 520 -8.66 -12.03 0.37
CA GLY A 520 -7.23 -12.13 0.08
C GLY A 520 -6.92 -12.53 -1.36
N ARG A 521 -5.65 -12.84 -1.63
CA ARG A 521 -5.17 -13.22 -2.97
C ARG A 521 -5.74 -14.56 -3.40
N ILE A 522 -6.12 -14.68 -4.65
CA ILE A 522 -6.59 -15.95 -5.21
C ILE A 522 -5.52 -17.04 -5.13
N ASP A 523 -4.25 -16.65 -5.22
CA ASP A 523 -3.12 -17.58 -5.08
C ASP A 523 -2.98 -18.15 -3.64
N ASP A 524 -3.61 -17.50 -2.67
CA ASP A 524 -3.67 -17.90 -1.26
C ASP A 524 -4.96 -18.66 -0.89
N VAL A 525 -5.87 -18.90 -1.84
CA VAL A 525 -7.04 -19.75 -1.64
C VAL A 525 -6.64 -21.22 -1.69
N MET A 526 -7.00 -21.97 -0.66
CA MET A 526 -6.71 -23.40 -0.53
C MET A 526 -7.86 -24.24 -1.09
N ASN A 527 -7.53 -25.39 -1.66
CA ASN A 527 -8.51 -26.41 -2.05
C ASN A 527 -8.41 -27.61 -1.11
N VAL A 528 -9.25 -27.61 -0.09
CA VAL A 528 -9.28 -28.68 0.93
C VAL A 528 -10.49 -29.56 0.68
N SER A 529 -10.28 -30.82 0.33
CA SER A 529 -11.36 -31.80 0.03
C SER A 529 -12.41 -31.29 -0.98
N GLY A 530 -11.96 -30.56 -2.04
CA GLY A 530 -12.85 -30.00 -3.06
C GLY A 530 -13.49 -28.66 -2.68
N HIS A 531 -13.29 -28.16 -1.46
CA HIS A 531 -13.79 -26.86 -1.03
C HIS A 531 -12.71 -25.78 -1.12
N ARG A 532 -13.07 -24.64 -1.67
CA ARG A 532 -12.18 -23.47 -1.77
C ARG A 532 -12.33 -22.63 -0.51
N ILE A 533 -11.29 -22.64 0.33
CA ILE A 533 -11.27 -21.96 1.63
C ILE A 533 -10.22 -20.84 1.58
N SER A 534 -10.60 -19.64 2.01
CA SER A 534 -9.67 -18.53 2.16
C SER A 534 -8.75 -18.73 3.36
N THR A 535 -7.44 -18.55 3.16
CA THR A 535 -6.47 -18.48 4.26
C THR A 535 -6.82 -17.37 5.24
N THR A 536 -7.30 -16.24 4.74
CA THR A 536 -7.67 -15.06 5.53
C THR A 536 -8.81 -15.35 6.52
N GLU A 537 -9.81 -16.16 6.15
CA GLU A 537 -10.89 -16.53 7.08
C GLU A 537 -10.38 -17.36 8.26
N ILE A 538 -9.45 -18.28 8.01
CA ILE A 538 -8.84 -19.09 9.08
C ILE A 538 -7.91 -18.23 9.95
N GLU A 539 -7.14 -17.33 9.34
CA GLU A 539 -6.32 -16.36 10.07
C GLU A 539 -7.18 -15.49 10.99
N HIS A 540 -8.33 -15.00 10.52
CA HIS A 540 -9.27 -14.24 11.34
C HIS A 540 -9.82 -15.07 12.51
N ALA A 541 -10.18 -16.33 12.28
CA ALA A 541 -10.63 -17.21 13.36
C ALA A 541 -9.52 -17.41 14.40
N LEU A 542 -8.27 -17.65 13.97
CA LEU A 542 -7.14 -17.83 14.88
C LEU A 542 -6.86 -16.56 15.70
N VAL A 543 -6.85 -15.38 15.07
CA VAL A 543 -6.62 -14.10 15.75
C VAL A 543 -7.78 -13.73 16.69
N GLY A 544 -8.99 -14.22 16.45
CA GLY A 544 -10.12 -14.12 17.38
C GLY A 544 -9.93 -14.87 18.71
N HIS A 545 -8.91 -15.73 18.81
CA HIS A 545 -8.59 -16.40 20.07
C HIS A 545 -7.74 -15.50 20.98
N PRO A 546 -8.07 -15.36 22.30
CA PRO A 546 -7.42 -14.42 23.21
C PRO A 546 -5.89 -14.55 23.33
N ALA A 547 -5.37 -15.77 23.13
CA ALA A 547 -3.93 -16.03 23.20
C ALA A 547 -3.16 -15.66 21.93
N VAL A 548 -3.84 -15.42 20.79
CA VAL A 548 -3.20 -15.20 19.50
C VAL A 548 -3.00 -13.70 19.25
N VAL A 549 -1.86 -13.36 18.69
CA VAL A 549 -1.51 -12.00 18.26
C VAL A 549 -1.61 -11.87 16.75
N GLU A 550 -1.02 -12.83 16.05
CA GLU A 550 -0.94 -12.83 14.60
C GLU A 550 -0.94 -14.29 14.09
N ALA A 551 -1.52 -14.50 12.93
CA ALA A 551 -1.54 -15.79 12.29
C ALA A 551 -1.31 -15.65 10.78
N ALA A 552 -0.63 -16.63 10.20
CA ALA A 552 -0.53 -16.81 8.75
C ALA A 552 -0.90 -18.25 8.41
N VAL A 553 -1.72 -18.41 7.38
CA VAL A 553 -2.20 -19.73 6.95
C VAL A 553 -1.78 -19.97 5.50
N VAL A 554 -1.37 -21.20 5.22
CA VAL A 554 -1.04 -21.66 3.86
C VAL A 554 -1.63 -23.05 3.61
N GLY A 555 -1.90 -23.35 2.34
CA GLY A 555 -2.19 -24.71 1.92
C GLY A 555 -0.90 -25.44 1.61
N ALA A 556 -0.67 -26.58 2.23
CA ALA A 556 0.39 -27.52 1.87
C ALA A 556 -0.20 -28.73 1.16
N SER A 557 0.54 -29.33 0.24
CA SER A 557 0.12 -30.54 -0.50
C SER A 557 -0.22 -31.69 0.45
N ASP A 558 -1.33 -32.36 0.18
CA ASP A 558 -1.84 -33.47 0.99
C ASP A 558 -2.50 -34.53 0.10
N ASP A 559 -2.06 -35.77 0.22
CA ASP A 559 -2.51 -36.87 -0.64
C ASP A 559 -4.00 -37.22 -0.48
N THR A 560 -4.59 -36.89 0.67
CA THR A 560 -5.98 -37.25 1.01
C THR A 560 -6.95 -36.12 0.68
N THR A 561 -6.58 -34.88 0.97
CA THR A 561 -7.47 -33.70 0.87
C THR A 561 -7.11 -32.78 -0.28
N GLY A 562 -6.07 -33.10 -1.06
CA GLY A 562 -5.47 -32.25 -2.08
C GLY A 562 -4.56 -31.20 -1.46
N GLN A 563 -5.09 -30.41 -0.51
CA GLN A 563 -4.31 -29.52 0.34
C GLN A 563 -4.75 -29.63 1.79
N ALA A 564 -3.80 -29.54 2.71
CA ALA A 564 -4.02 -29.43 4.15
C ALA A 564 -3.77 -28.00 4.61
N VAL A 565 -4.53 -27.58 5.61
CA VAL A 565 -4.37 -26.27 6.27
C VAL A 565 -3.17 -26.32 7.21
N VAL A 566 -2.16 -25.49 6.96
CA VAL A 566 -1.01 -25.28 7.86
C VAL A 566 -1.02 -23.83 8.35
N ALA A 567 -0.96 -23.66 9.67
CA ALA A 567 -1.00 -22.35 10.31
C ALA A 567 0.28 -22.06 11.08
N PHE A 568 0.76 -20.85 10.97
CA PHE A 568 1.88 -20.29 11.73
C PHE A 568 1.32 -19.20 12.63
N VAL A 569 1.51 -19.32 13.95
CA VAL A 569 0.79 -18.50 14.93
C VAL A 569 1.75 -17.86 15.92
N THR A 570 1.66 -16.55 16.06
CA THR A 570 2.35 -15.81 17.11
C THR A 570 1.40 -15.57 18.28
N VAL A 571 1.83 -15.91 19.49
CA VAL A 571 1.03 -15.83 20.71
C VAL A 571 1.48 -14.71 21.64
N LYS A 572 0.61 -14.31 22.58
CA LYS A 572 0.93 -13.32 23.61
C LYS A 572 1.84 -13.92 24.68
N GLY A 573 2.84 -13.14 25.10
CA GLY A 573 3.82 -13.56 26.12
C GLY A 573 5.06 -14.24 25.54
N GLU A 574 6.01 -14.60 26.40
CA GLU A 574 7.22 -15.31 25.99
C GLU A 574 6.92 -16.81 25.81
N GLY A 575 7.47 -17.39 24.74
CA GLY A 575 7.53 -18.77 24.33
C GLY A 575 6.65 -19.79 25.07
N VAL A 576 5.49 -20.12 24.52
CA VAL A 576 4.67 -21.23 25.01
C VAL A 576 5.22 -22.50 24.38
N GLU A 577 6.10 -23.22 25.09
CA GLU A 577 6.74 -24.46 24.64
C GLU A 577 6.26 -25.69 25.42
N GLY A 578 6.64 -26.87 24.98
CA GLY A 578 6.40 -28.13 25.67
C GLY A 578 4.92 -28.49 25.77
N GLU A 579 4.48 -28.97 26.93
CA GLU A 579 3.09 -29.44 27.14
C GLU A 579 2.06 -28.29 27.05
N ALA A 580 2.42 -27.10 27.49
CA ALA A 580 1.57 -25.92 27.38
C ALA A 580 1.34 -25.49 25.92
N GLY A 581 2.40 -25.56 25.10
CA GLY A 581 2.31 -25.31 23.67
C GLY A 581 1.39 -26.32 22.96
N ARG A 582 1.56 -27.61 23.23
CA ARG A 582 0.68 -28.65 22.65
C ARG A 582 -0.79 -28.44 23.03
N ARG A 583 -1.09 -28.13 24.29
CA ARG A 583 -2.48 -27.82 24.72
C ARG A 583 -3.04 -26.62 23.97
N LEU A 584 -2.27 -25.55 23.81
CA LEU A 584 -2.71 -24.37 23.07
C LEU A 584 -2.97 -24.69 21.59
N VAL A 585 -2.12 -25.49 20.95
CA VAL A 585 -2.34 -25.94 19.57
C VAL A 585 -3.66 -26.70 19.42
N ASP A 586 -3.97 -27.61 20.35
CA ASP A 586 -5.23 -28.36 20.34
C ASP A 586 -6.45 -27.43 20.57
N GLU A 587 -6.31 -26.45 21.46
CA GLU A 587 -7.34 -25.42 21.72
C GLU A 587 -7.58 -24.57 20.49
N LEU A 588 -6.53 -24.09 19.81
CA LEU A 588 -6.62 -23.31 18.57
C LEU A 588 -7.25 -24.10 17.42
N ARG A 589 -6.90 -25.38 17.27
CA ARG A 589 -7.52 -26.28 16.28
C ARG A 589 -9.02 -26.46 16.55
N ALA A 590 -9.40 -26.65 17.82
CA ALA A 590 -10.81 -26.75 18.23
C ALA A 590 -11.54 -25.43 18.02
N HIS A 591 -10.90 -24.30 18.30
CA HIS A 591 -11.45 -22.97 18.09
C HIS A 591 -11.78 -22.71 16.62
N VAL A 592 -10.84 -22.96 15.69
CA VAL A 592 -11.10 -22.83 14.25
C VAL A 592 -12.23 -23.74 13.80
N ALA A 593 -12.23 -25.00 14.24
CA ALA A 593 -13.31 -25.95 13.90
C ALA A 593 -14.68 -25.51 14.44
N LYS A 594 -14.72 -24.81 15.57
CA LYS A 594 -15.96 -24.25 16.15
C LYS A 594 -16.44 -23.00 15.41
N VAL A 595 -15.52 -22.11 15.04
CA VAL A 595 -15.84 -20.79 14.43
C VAL A 595 -16.17 -20.93 12.95
N ILE A 596 -15.39 -21.73 12.22
CA ILE A 596 -15.51 -21.87 10.77
C ILE A 596 -16.17 -23.21 10.39
N GLY A 597 -15.76 -24.28 11.03
CA GLY A 597 -16.21 -25.62 10.73
C GLY A 597 -15.05 -26.63 10.65
N PRO A 598 -15.34 -27.94 10.76
CA PRO A 598 -14.32 -28.99 10.78
C PRO A 598 -13.41 -29.03 9.57
N ILE A 599 -13.90 -28.59 8.40
CA ILE A 599 -13.16 -28.59 7.13
C ILE A 599 -11.98 -27.60 7.14
N ALA A 600 -12.11 -26.51 7.89
CA ALA A 600 -11.08 -25.47 8.01
C ALA A 600 -10.10 -25.74 9.15
N LYS A 601 -10.29 -26.86 9.91
CA LYS A 601 -9.43 -27.20 11.03
C LYS A 601 -7.99 -27.40 10.57
N PRO A 602 -7.02 -26.61 11.09
CA PRO A 602 -5.62 -26.78 10.71
C PRO A 602 -5.12 -28.19 11.01
N ARG A 603 -4.47 -28.81 10.02
CA ARG A 603 -3.78 -30.09 10.22
C ARG A 603 -2.58 -29.89 11.13
N GLN A 604 -1.86 -28.78 10.91
CA GLN A 604 -0.69 -28.43 11.70
C GLN A 604 -0.75 -26.96 12.09
N ILE A 605 -0.37 -26.66 13.32
CA ILE A 605 -0.13 -25.31 13.82
C ILE A 605 1.27 -25.25 14.40
N LEU A 606 2.10 -24.35 13.87
CA LEU A 606 3.41 -24.03 14.40
C LEU A 606 3.32 -22.74 15.21
N LEU A 607 3.67 -22.78 16.49
CA LEU A 607 3.82 -21.59 17.31
C LEU A 607 5.19 -20.97 17.04
N THR A 608 5.20 -19.71 16.61
CA THR A 608 6.44 -19.01 16.25
C THR A 608 6.47 -17.62 16.89
N PRO A 609 7.64 -17.13 17.32
CA PRO A 609 7.74 -15.80 17.93
C PRO A 609 7.44 -14.67 16.93
N GLU A 610 7.70 -14.88 15.64
CA GLU A 610 7.48 -13.89 14.58
C GLU A 610 7.15 -14.57 13.24
N LEU A 611 6.41 -13.85 12.37
CA LEU A 611 6.12 -14.29 11.00
C LEU A 611 7.06 -13.60 9.99
N PRO A 612 7.45 -14.27 8.89
CA PRO A 612 8.28 -13.67 7.86
C PRO A 612 7.50 -12.59 7.12
N LYS A 613 8.03 -11.39 7.14
CA LYS A 613 7.39 -10.20 6.57
C LYS A 613 8.28 -9.53 5.55
N THR A 614 7.65 -8.92 4.56
CA THR A 614 8.33 -7.95 3.73
C THR A 614 8.71 -6.74 4.60
N ARG A 615 9.61 -5.90 4.10
CA ARG A 615 9.98 -4.65 4.76
C ARG A 615 8.83 -3.64 4.86
N SER A 616 7.76 -3.83 4.10
CA SER A 616 6.48 -3.11 4.25
C SER A 616 5.56 -3.70 5.32
N GLY A 617 5.98 -4.77 6.01
CA GLY A 617 5.19 -5.44 7.03
C GLY A 617 4.24 -6.53 6.51
N LYS A 618 4.15 -6.74 5.21
CA LYS A 618 3.27 -7.77 4.61
C LYS A 618 3.83 -9.16 4.84
N ILE A 619 3.01 -10.09 5.34
CA ILE A 619 3.40 -11.49 5.56
C ILE A 619 3.72 -12.17 4.22
N MET A 620 4.84 -12.88 4.16
CA MET A 620 5.31 -13.60 2.98
C MET A 620 4.82 -15.05 2.97
N ARG A 621 3.52 -15.24 2.71
CA ARG A 621 2.89 -16.58 2.70
C ARG A 621 3.54 -17.54 1.72
N ARG A 622 4.10 -17.05 0.62
CA ARG A 622 4.83 -17.89 -0.33
C ARG A 622 5.99 -18.63 0.35
N LEU A 623 6.80 -17.95 1.14
CA LEU A 623 7.91 -18.58 1.87
C LEU A 623 7.42 -19.52 2.96
N LEU A 624 6.32 -19.19 3.64
CA LEU A 624 5.69 -20.10 4.60
C LEU A 624 5.16 -21.37 3.92
N ARG A 625 4.68 -21.26 2.68
CA ARG A 625 4.27 -22.42 1.88
C ARG A 625 5.48 -23.27 1.48
N ASP A 626 6.58 -22.62 1.03
CA ASP A 626 7.84 -23.34 0.72
C ASP A 626 8.33 -24.13 1.94
N VAL A 627 8.30 -23.52 3.13
CA VAL A 627 8.63 -24.19 4.40
C VAL A 627 7.66 -25.33 4.72
N ALA A 628 6.34 -25.11 4.60
CA ALA A 628 5.33 -26.14 4.90
C ALA A 628 5.39 -27.35 3.95
N GLU A 629 5.90 -27.16 2.74
CA GLU A 629 6.09 -28.21 1.74
C GLU A 629 7.54 -28.71 1.67
N HIS A 630 8.40 -28.28 2.58
CA HIS A 630 9.83 -28.65 2.64
C HIS A 630 10.60 -28.38 1.33
N ARG A 631 10.21 -27.31 0.61
CA ARG A 631 10.86 -26.87 -0.63
C ARG A 631 12.04 -25.93 -0.35
N GLU A 632 12.91 -25.76 -1.34
CA GLU A 632 13.87 -24.67 -1.32
C GLU A 632 13.14 -23.32 -1.28
N LEU A 633 13.63 -22.42 -0.43
CA LEU A 633 13.07 -21.08 -0.29
C LEU A 633 13.21 -20.30 -1.61
N GLY A 634 12.11 -19.77 -2.11
CA GLY A 634 12.14 -18.89 -3.27
C GLY A 634 12.77 -17.52 -2.94
N ASP A 635 12.52 -16.49 -3.79
CA ASP A 635 13.09 -15.15 -3.64
C ASP A 635 12.87 -14.56 -2.24
N VAL A 636 13.96 -14.28 -1.52
CA VAL A 636 13.99 -13.70 -0.16
C VAL A 636 14.42 -12.22 -0.16
N THR A 637 14.64 -11.61 -1.32
CA THR A 637 15.22 -10.25 -1.45
C THR A 637 14.39 -9.15 -0.80
N THR A 638 13.09 -9.40 -0.63
CA THR A 638 12.15 -8.44 -0.01
C THR A 638 11.90 -8.70 1.48
N LEU A 639 12.49 -9.74 2.07
CA LEU A 639 12.35 -10.04 3.50
C LEU A 639 12.94 -8.93 4.37
N MET A 640 12.24 -8.66 5.46
CA MET A 640 12.69 -7.74 6.49
C MET A 640 13.86 -8.36 7.28
N ASP A 641 13.71 -9.62 7.66
CA ASP A 641 14.70 -10.41 8.40
C ASP A 641 14.73 -11.86 7.89
N PRO A 642 15.79 -12.27 7.18
CA PRO A 642 15.91 -13.64 6.69
C PRO A 642 16.04 -14.69 7.82
N THR A 643 16.46 -14.30 9.03
CA THR A 643 16.64 -15.25 10.14
C THR A 643 15.30 -15.83 10.60
N VAL A 644 14.21 -15.08 10.48
CA VAL A 644 12.85 -15.51 10.86
C VAL A 644 12.41 -16.72 10.05
N VAL A 645 12.58 -16.70 8.73
CA VAL A 645 12.16 -17.83 7.88
C VAL A 645 13.04 -19.06 8.10
N ASN A 646 14.34 -18.86 8.33
CA ASN A 646 15.25 -19.97 8.62
C ASN A 646 14.92 -20.64 9.98
N MET A 647 14.55 -19.85 10.98
CA MET A 647 14.09 -20.35 12.28
C MET A 647 12.81 -21.18 12.12
N ILE A 648 11.83 -20.69 11.37
CA ILE A 648 10.56 -21.39 11.12
C ILE A 648 10.81 -22.69 10.35
N ASP A 649 11.69 -22.70 9.34
CA ASP A 649 12.05 -23.90 8.59
C ASP A 649 12.71 -24.96 9.50
N THR A 650 13.58 -24.53 10.40
CA THR A 650 14.21 -25.43 11.39
C THR A 650 13.15 -26.02 12.32
N GLN A 651 12.28 -25.20 12.90
CA GLN A 651 11.19 -25.67 13.79
C GLN A 651 10.22 -26.63 13.08
N MET A 652 9.94 -26.37 11.79
CA MET A 652 9.03 -27.20 11.00
C MET A 652 9.64 -28.58 10.74
N ARG A 653 10.95 -28.67 10.46
CA ARG A 653 11.68 -29.92 10.27
C ARG A 653 11.80 -30.73 11.56
N GLU A 654 12.02 -30.08 12.69
CA GLU A 654 12.07 -30.72 14.01
C GLU A 654 10.69 -31.30 14.38
N SER A 655 9.59 -30.57 14.11
CA SER A 655 8.24 -31.08 14.38
C SER A 655 7.83 -32.25 13.48
N ALA A 656 8.40 -32.37 12.28
CA ALA A 656 8.13 -33.51 11.38
C ALA A 656 8.90 -34.78 11.80
N GLY A 657 10.07 -34.65 12.46
CA GLY A 657 10.84 -35.76 12.97
C GLY A 657 10.22 -36.46 14.20
N ASP A 658 9.47 -35.69 15.02
CA ASP A 658 8.78 -36.26 16.19
C ASP A 658 7.52 -37.07 15.84
N ASP A 659 6.95 -36.89 14.64
CA ASP A 659 5.76 -37.62 14.16
C ASP A 659 6.12 -38.96 13.47
N GLU A 660 7.39 -39.17 13.06
CA GLU A 660 7.86 -40.45 12.50
C GLU A 660 8.28 -41.45 13.57
N ASP A 661 8.55 -41.03 14.82
CA ASP A 661 8.96 -41.86 15.94
C ASP A 661 7.80 -42.18 16.95
N ALA A 662 6.58 -41.70 16.70
CA ALA A 662 5.37 -41.91 17.53
C ALA A 662 4.35 -42.80 16.81
#